data_cca1860629cfee03fdff8076e07318f8
#
_entry.id   cca1860629cfee03fdff8076e07318f8
#
_cell.length_a   1.000
_cell.length_b   1.000
_cell.length_c   1.000
_cell.angle_alpha   90.00
_cell.angle_beta   90.00
_cell.angle_gamma   90.00
#
_symmetry.space_group_name_H-M   'P 1'
#
loop_
_entity.id
_entity.type
_entity.pdbx_description
1 polymer ?
#
loop_
_entity_poly.entity_id
_entity_poly.type
_entity_poly.pdbx_seq_one_letter_code
_entity_poly.pdbx_strand_id
1 'polypeptide(L)'
;MTELIDKRDLDYDRLATVGGAEAFLDTTERVAAEVDHTLVAEPGKVNRFTGHLTELRVEGAPGLTEEPGARTTEADYTAQARSYLASVAEAMGFASDEPAEFVANPRVTATSEGMRVVSLQQVHNGIEVWGMAPKVWLREDGTVDRVVGDTVSVPVNVPAVPAVPVEAALAVAAAKAAAPRTLEGPFGEDELPALDISGGFERLTHHALNDQPMTFTQGAFDEAVPARLVYLYMGGDVRLTWEFTFSRAHLAVQYQALVEADDRTRDKNAPEILYFQDVANRVVEGRVCRRNPAESGFDRVPFPLPLSEYPTEVPADPLPGFPGPWTGFQNGHVATVGNNVVAVDGASGRTFEITTDPQGNAVFDPPPDSPEQFVTNIFFFCNYLHDFFMTLGFTEKHGNFQTTNVSGEGAGADPVRAFAHPQPVLGTANMATQADGRAAVMNMGLVRSTGRHTALDGDVVVHEFVHGVSNRLVGGLHDAEGLRERQSRAMGEGWSDFFALTTRNCSQEPERVVVGNWVIDDPGGIRQRPYDASYPGGFGDIGKGPGELADDLDYTKIHNVGEIWCATLLEMTRRITAALGDKERAYRVTWQAVVDGLKLTPKNPSFLTARDAILRALRELRGSRLSEAEYVAVRQAAWESFAKFGMGFDAFSPTASFSGCRAGTRMPPPGHED
;
A
#
# COMPACT_ATOMS: atom_id res chain seq x y z
N MET A 1 -7.42 12.26 28.74
CA MET A 1 -6.44 12.13 27.61
C MET A 1 -5.16 12.88 27.94
N THR A 2 -3.99 12.25 27.80
CA THR A 2 -2.76 13.03 27.71
C THR A 2 -2.86 13.85 26.44
N GLU A 3 -2.96 15.15 26.58
CA GLU A 3 -3.13 16.05 25.44
C GLU A 3 -1.89 15.97 24.55
N LEU A 4 -2.09 15.58 23.28
CA LEU A 4 -1.05 15.63 22.26
C LEU A 4 -0.80 17.09 21.89
N ILE A 5 0.43 17.42 21.60
CA ILE A 5 0.85 18.79 21.29
C ILE A 5 1.51 18.79 19.93
N ASP A 6 1.06 19.65 19.05
CA ASP A 6 1.77 20.04 17.83
C ASP A 6 1.56 21.54 17.64
N LYS A 7 2.61 22.31 17.89
CA LYS A 7 2.58 23.78 17.79
C LYS A 7 3.12 24.31 16.47
N ARG A 8 3.40 23.43 15.52
CA ARG A 8 3.76 23.84 14.17
C ARG A 8 2.56 24.55 13.54
N ASP A 9 2.84 25.60 12.81
CA ASP A 9 1.82 26.31 12.05
C ASP A 9 1.45 25.50 10.80
N LEU A 10 0.38 24.71 10.90
CA LEU A 10 -0.14 23.85 9.82
C LEU A 10 -1.27 24.53 9.03
N ASP A 11 -1.38 25.86 9.07
CA ASP A 11 -2.34 26.61 8.26
C ASP A 11 -1.93 26.62 6.78
N TYR A 12 -2.29 25.57 6.08
CA TYR A 12 -1.97 25.35 4.67
C TYR A 12 -2.59 26.42 3.74
N ASP A 13 -3.67 27.08 4.12
CA ASP A 13 -4.29 28.13 3.30
C ASP A 13 -3.45 29.41 3.32
N ARG A 14 -2.84 29.73 4.45
CA ARG A 14 -1.89 30.84 4.56
C ARG A 14 -0.59 30.58 3.80
N LEU A 15 -0.11 29.32 3.84
CA LEU A 15 1.14 28.91 3.21
C LEU A 15 1.01 28.76 1.69
N ALA A 16 -0.20 28.54 1.17
CA ALA A 16 -0.45 28.43 -0.28
C ALA A 16 -0.16 29.74 -1.06
N THR A 17 0.01 30.86 -0.37
CA THR A 17 0.33 32.17 -0.98
C THR A 17 1.82 32.50 -0.98
N VAL A 18 2.66 31.71 -0.32
CA VAL A 18 4.11 31.92 -0.27
C VAL A 18 4.78 31.17 -1.41
N GLY A 19 5.14 31.87 -2.48
CA GLY A 19 5.87 31.37 -3.63
C GLY A 19 4.99 30.63 -4.62
N GLY A 20 4.50 31.32 -5.63
CA GLY A 20 3.72 30.70 -6.70
C GLY A 20 4.49 29.58 -7.39
N ALA A 21 3.78 28.55 -7.81
CA ALA A 21 4.32 27.39 -8.55
C ALA A 21 5.22 27.78 -9.75
N GLU A 22 4.97 28.96 -10.35
CA GLU A 22 5.78 29.52 -11.44
C GLU A 22 7.23 29.83 -11.03
N ALA A 23 7.47 30.29 -9.79
CA ALA A 23 8.82 30.59 -9.32
C ALA A 23 9.73 29.35 -9.25
N PHE A 24 9.16 28.17 -9.00
CA PHE A 24 9.89 26.89 -9.03
C PHE A 24 10.28 26.47 -10.43
N LEU A 25 9.43 26.74 -11.43
CA LEU A 25 9.72 26.39 -12.83
C LEU A 25 10.91 27.18 -13.34
N ASP A 26 10.93 28.48 -13.14
CA ASP A 26 12.04 29.34 -13.54
C ASP A 26 13.36 28.94 -12.85
N THR A 27 13.31 28.64 -11.55
CA THR A 27 14.47 28.16 -10.79
C THR A 27 14.94 26.82 -11.29
N THR A 28 14.02 25.88 -11.57
CA THR A 28 14.34 24.55 -12.09
C THR A 28 15.01 24.64 -13.45
N GLU A 29 14.51 25.48 -14.37
CA GLU A 29 15.13 25.71 -15.68
C GLU A 29 16.54 26.29 -15.56
N ARG A 30 16.76 27.24 -14.65
CA ARG A 30 18.08 27.82 -14.40
C ARG A 30 19.06 26.76 -13.85
N VAL A 31 18.67 26.01 -12.84
CA VAL A 31 19.49 24.94 -12.25
C VAL A 31 19.75 23.83 -13.29
N ALA A 32 18.78 23.47 -14.12
CA ALA A 32 18.95 22.51 -15.19
C ALA A 32 20.06 22.94 -16.18
N ALA A 33 20.14 24.23 -16.48
CA ALA A 33 21.21 24.76 -17.34
C ALA A 33 22.59 24.70 -16.67
N GLU A 34 22.67 24.77 -15.35
CA GLU A 34 23.93 24.68 -14.59
C GLU A 34 24.42 23.23 -14.45
N VAL A 35 23.52 22.26 -14.33
CA VAL A 35 23.84 20.84 -14.17
C VAL A 35 23.93 20.09 -15.52
N ASP A 36 23.65 20.75 -16.63
CA ASP A 36 23.75 20.23 -18.01
C ASP A 36 22.87 18.99 -18.29
N HIS A 37 21.68 18.93 -17.65
CA HIS A 37 20.65 17.91 -17.94
C HIS A 37 19.26 18.41 -17.57
N THR A 38 18.22 17.66 -17.96
CA THR A 38 16.81 18.07 -17.77
C THR A 38 16.34 17.79 -16.34
N LEU A 39 15.77 18.82 -15.73
CA LEU A 39 15.04 18.72 -14.46
C LEU A 39 13.56 18.97 -14.73
N VAL A 40 12.68 18.12 -14.14
CA VAL A 40 11.24 18.25 -14.29
C VAL A 40 10.62 18.44 -12.90
N ALA A 41 10.09 19.63 -12.66
CA ALA A 41 9.34 19.99 -11.45
C ALA A 41 7.86 20.11 -11.79
N GLU A 42 6.99 19.53 -10.96
CA GLU A 42 5.55 19.64 -11.11
C GLU A 42 4.96 20.54 -10.03
N PRO A 43 4.16 21.56 -10.38
CA PRO A 43 3.56 22.49 -9.41
C PRO A 43 2.73 21.81 -8.31
N GLY A 44 2.13 20.65 -8.62
CA GLY A 44 1.37 19.82 -7.66
C GLY A 44 2.23 19.08 -6.64
N LYS A 45 3.55 19.09 -6.81
CA LYS A 45 4.53 18.39 -5.95
C LYS A 45 5.27 19.34 -5.01
N VAL A 46 4.64 20.43 -4.60
CA VAL A 46 5.17 21.36 -3.61
C VAL A 46 4.51 21.07 -2.27
N ASN A 47 5.31 20.81 -1.24
CA ASN A 47 4.82 20.73 0.13
C ASN A 47 4.42 22.14 0.60
N ARG A 48 3.13 22.33 0.84
CA ARG A 48 2.60 23.66 1.24
C ARG A 48 3.12 24.14 2.58
N PHE A 49 3.52 23.21 3.46
CA PHE A 49 4.07 23.55 4.78
C PHE A 49 5.51 24.03 4.70
N THR A 50 6.36 23.36 3.92
CA THR A 50 7.79 23.74 3.79
C THR A 50 8.03 24.74 2.66
N GLY A 51 7.14 24.81 1.69
CA GLY A 51 7.32 25.61 0.48
C GLY A 51 8.32 25.00 -0.53
N HIS A 52 8.79 23.78 -0.28
CA HIS A 52 9.78 23.08 -1.12
C HIS A 52 9.11 22.01 -1.99
N LEU A 53 9.77 21.63 -3.10
CA LEU A 53 9.36 20.50 -3.90
C LEU A 53 9.50 19.20 -3.09
N THR A 54 8.51 18.32 -3.23
CA THR A 54 8.54 16.95 -2.69
C THR A 54 9.03 15.93 -3.70
N GLU A 55 9.07 16.28 -4.98
CA GLU A 55 9.59 15.44 -6.06
C GLU A 55 10.23 16.29 -7.15
N LEU A 56 11.46 15.93 -7.53
CA LEU A 56 12.17 16.46 -8.68
C LEU A 56 12.61 15.29 -9.56
N ARG A 57 12.07 15.18 -10.77
CA ARG A 57 12.48 14.16 -11.75
C ARG A 57 13.68 14.63 -12.54
N VAL A 58 14.50 13.66 -12.96
CA VAL A 58 15.79 13.91 -13.60
C VAL A 58 15.90 13.12 -14.88
N GLU A 59 16.23 13.78 -15.99
CA GLU A 59 16.44 13.13 -17.27
C GLU A 59 17.82 13.50 -17.85
N GLY A 60 18.61 12.48 -18.21
CA GLY A 60 19.91 12.67 -18.85
C GLY A 60 21.05 13.01 -17.88
N ALA A 61 20.89 12.84 -16.57
CA ALA A 61 21.99 13.02 -15.63
C ALA A 61 23.14 12.02 -15.90
N PRO A 62 24.40 12.42 -15.66
CA PRO A 62 25.53 11.51 -15.81
C PRO A 62 25.49 10.42 -14.74
N GLY A 63 25.75 9.18 -15.16
CA GLY A 63 25.97 8.05 -14.25
C GLY A 63 27.32 8.11 -13.55
N LEU A 64 27.56 7.15 -12.67
CA LEU A 64 28.88 6.93 -12.09
C LEU A 64 29.84 6.51 -13.21
N THR A 65 30.99 7.15 -13.28
CA THR A 65 32.04 6.74 -14.23
C THR A 65 32.68 5.45 -13.73
N GLU A 66 32.32 4.33 -14.34
CA GLU A 66 32.98 3.07 -14.04
C GLU A 66 34.40 3.05 -14.64
N GLU A 67 35.43 2.83 -13.81
CA GLU A 67 36.67 2.29 -14.32
C GLU A 67 36.45 0.85 -14.80
N PRO A 68 36.96 0.43 -15.97
CA PRO A 68 36.72 -0.90 -16.50
C PRO A 68 37.13 -1.99 -15.49
N GLY A 69 36.13 -2.70 -14.94
CA GLY A 69 36.31 -3.80 -13.98
C GLY A 69 36.10 -3.43 -12.51
N ALA A 70 35.79 -2.18 -12.16
CA ALA A 70 35.36 -1.81 -10.81
C ALA A 70 33.88 -2.11 -10.62
N ARG A 71 33.49 -2.63 -9.44
CA ARG A 71 32.09 -2.78 -9.05
C ARG A 71 31.67 -1.52 -8.32
N THR A 72 30.55 -0.91 -8.71
CA THR A 72 29.91 0.18 -7.97
C THR A 72 29.51 -0.31 -6.58
N THR A 73 29.92 0.43 -5.55
CA THR A 73 29.64 0.10 -4.14
C THR A 73 28.48 0.93 -3.60
N GLU A 74 27.91 0.53 -2.45
CA GLU A 74 26.92 1.35 -1.74
C GLU A 74 27.47 2.74 -1.37
N ALA A 75 28.76 2.84 -1.06
CA ALA A 75 29.42 4.10 -0.78
C ALA A 75 29.45 5.04 -2.00
N ASP A 76 29.58 4.50 -3.22
CA ASP A 76 29.56 5.30 -4.45
C ASP A 76 28.15 5.87 -4.69
N TYR A 77 27.09 5.05 -4.54
CA TYR A 77 25.71 5.53 -4.65
C TYR A 77 25.38 6.58 -3.58
N THR A 78 25.83 6.39 -2.34
CA THR A 78 25.58 7.37 -1.27
C THR A 78 26.30 8.69 -1.51
N ALA A 79 27.52 8.64 -2.00
CA ALA A 79 28.29 9.84 -2.36
C ALA A 79 27.63 10.58 -3.53
N GLN A 80 27.22 9.85 -4.58
CA GLN A 80 26.52 10.39 -5.73
C GLN A 80 25.20 11.06 -5.31
N ALA A 81 24.35 10.36 -4.55
CA ALA A 81 23.07 10.87 -4.10
C ALA A 81 23.20 12.17 -3.31
N ARG A 82 24.12 12.21 -2.34
CA ARG A 82 24.36 13.39 -1.51
C ARG A 82 24.88 14.57 -2.33
N SER A 83 25.86 14.33 -3.20
CA SER A 83 26.44 15.37 -4.05
C SER A 83 25.39 15.91 -5.03
N TYR A 84 24.61 15.01 -5.62
CA TYR A 84 23.56 15.37 -6.56
C TYR A 84 22.48 16.25 -5.91
N LEU A 85 21.90 15.80 -4.77
CA LEU A 85 20.88 16.57 -4.08
C LEU A 85 21.39 17.96 -3.69
N ALA A 86 22.65 18.08 -3.25
CA ALA A 86 23.26 19.37 -2.97
C ALA A 86 23.37 20.26 -4.23
N SER A 87 23.67 19.68 -5.40
CA SER A 87 23.79 20.43 -6.67
C SER A 87 22.46 20.95 -7.22
N VAL A 88 21.34 20.32 -6.86
CA VAL A 88 19.98 20.70 -7.29
C VAL A 88 19.15 21.32 -6.16
N ALA A 89 19.77 21.68 -5.04
CA ALA A 89 19.08 22.16 -3.85
C ALA A 89 18.18 23.37 -4.14
N GLU A 90 18.63 24.32 -4.96
CA GLU A 90 17.82 25.48 -5.32
C GLU A 90 16.54 25.08 -6.11
N ALA A 91 16.62 24.06 -6.96
CA ALA A 91 15.44 23.53 -7.64
C ALA A 91 14.48 22.84 -6.66
N MET A 92 14.97 22.35 -5.51
CA MET A 92 14.12 21.80 -4.45
C MET A 92 13.49 22.89 -3.57
N GLY A 93 13.95 24.15 -3.64
CA GLY A 93 13.39 25.28 -2.89
C GLY A 93 14.36 25.97 -1.91
N PHE A 94 15.62 25.53 -1.84
CA PHE A 94 16.62 26.20 -1.02
C PHE A 94 17.01 27.55 -1.62
N ALA A 95 17.26 28.55 -0.78
CA ALA A 95 17.84 29.81 -1.26
C ALA A 95 19.33 29.62 -1.64
N SER A 96 19.82 30.41 -2.58
CA SER A 96 21.18 30.26 -3.12
C SER A 96 22.31 30.48 -2.10
N ASP A 97 22.02 31.18 -0.99
CA ASP A 97 22.94 31.46 0.12
C ASP A 97 22.73 30.51 1.33
N GLU A 98 21.81 29.56 1.24
CA GLU A 98 21.52 28.58 2.31
C GLU A 98 22.26 27.27 2.08
N PRO A 99 22.92 26.74 3.12
CA PRO A 99 23.59 25.43 3.01
C PRO A 99 22.57 24.30 2.92
N ALA A 100 22.67 23.48 1.88
CA ALA A 100 21.91 22.25 1.73
C ALA A 100 22.81 21.06 2.12
N GLU A 101 22.81 20.71 3.39
CA GLU A 101 23.65 19.66 3.94
C GLU A 101 22.85 18.38 4.20
N PHE A 102 23.38 17.24 3.77
CA PHE A 102 22.73 15.94 3.91
C PHE A 102 23.71 14.87 4.39
N VAL A 103 23.24 14.03 5.29
CA VAL A 103 23.90 12.79 5.71
C VAL A 103 23.18 11.63 5.09
N ALA A 104 23.91 10.72 4.46
CA ALA A 104 23.33 9.53 3.82
C ALA A 104 23.28 8.36 4.80
N ASN A 105 22.19 7.58 4.75
CA ASN A 105 22.18 6.26 5.32
C ASN A 105 23.24 5.41 4.61
N PRO A 106 24.10 4.69 5.31
CA PRO A 106 25.15 3.86 4.68
C PRO A 106 24.60 2.67 3.90
N ARG A 107 23.36 2.28 4.11
CA ARG A 107 22.69 1.22 3.34
C ARG A 107 21.93 1.78 2.16
N VAL A 108 22.13 1.19 1.00
CA VAL A 108 21.40 1.49 -0.23
C VAL A 108 20.34 0.41 -0.43
N THR A 109 19.09 0.82 -0.55
CA THR A 109 17.99 -0.11 -0.83
C THR A 109 17.93 -0.38 -2.33
N ALA A 110 17.92 -1.68 -2.72
CA ALA A 110 17.72 -2.06 -4.12
C ALA A 110 16.27 -2.48 -4.35
N THR A 111 15.65 -1.99 -5.42
CA THR A 111 14.31 -2.43 -5.83
C THR A 111 14.40 -3.63 -6.78
N SER A 112 13.30 -4.36 -6.95
CA SER A 112 13.20 -5.47 -7.91
C SER A 112 13.48 -5.05 -9.36
N GLU A 113 13.28 -3.77 -9.67
CA GLU A 113 13.52 -3.19 -11.01
C GLU A 113 14.97 -2.69 -11.20
N GLY A 114 15.86 -2.97 -10.24
CA GLY A 114 17.26 -2.57 -10.31
C GLY A 114 17.56 -1.12 -9.88
N MET A 115 16.56 -0.37 -9.42
CA MET A 115 16.77 0.96 -8.85
C MET A 115 17.53 0.88 -7.54
N ARG A 116 18.34 1.87 -7.27
CA ARG A 116 19.06 2.08 -6.02
C ARG A 116 18.46 3.29 -5.30
N VAL A 117 18.00 3.10 -4.07
CA VAL A 117 17.39 4.17 -3.28
C VAL A 117 18.31 4.51 -2.12
N VAL A 118 18.79 5.73 -2.10
CA VAL A 118 19.61 6.28 -1.02
C VAL A 118 18.72 7.17 -0.15
N SER A 119 18.56 6.77 1.12
CA SER A 119 17.88 7.61 2.12
C SER A 119 18.86 8.63 2.69
N LEU A 120 18.46 9.89 2.70
CA LEU A 120 19.23 11.00 3.22
C LEU A 120 18.51 11.61 4.43
N GLN A 121 19.26 12.27 5.30
CA GLN A 121 18.75 13.09 6.39
C GLN A 121 19.30 14.50 6.20
N GLN A 122 18.41 15.50 6.15
CA GLN A 122 18.85 16.89 6.14
C GLN A 122 19.47 17.24 7.48
N VAL A 123 20.62 17.87 7.43
CA VAL A 123 21.33 18.38 8.62
C VAL A 123 21.70 19.85 8.42
N HIS A 124 21.90 20.54 9.54
CA HIS A 124 22.45 21.89 9.55
C HIS A 124 23.39 22.00 10.75
N ASN A 125 24.62 22.47 10.55
CA ASN A 125 25.65 22.49 11.59
C ASN A 125 25.84 21.11 12.28
N GLY A 126 25.67 20.02 11.58
CA GLY A 126 25.77 18.66 12.12
C GLY A 126 24.58 18.22 12.99
N ILE A 127 23.50 19.01 13.06
CA ILE A 127 22.27 18.70 13.79
C ILE A 127 21.17 18.35 12.78
N GLU A 128 20.44 17.25 13.01
CA GLU A 128 19.34 16.81 12.13
C GLU A 128 18.19 17.83 12.09
N VAL A 129 17.61 18.02 10.90
CA VAL A 129 16.34 18.72 10.74
C VAL A 129 15.22 17.68 10.84
N TRP A 130 14.45 17.76 11.88
CA TRP A 130 13.46 16.76 12.26
C TRP A 130 12.40 16.56 11.17
N GLY A 131 12.20 15.30 10.76
CA GLY A 131 11.23 14.92 9.72
C GLY A 131 11.67 15.22 8.28
N MET A 132 12.87 15.81 8.05
CA MET A 132 13.35 16.13 6.70
C MET A 132 14.32 15.06 6.21
N ALA A 133 13.76 14.01 5.62
CA ALA A 133 14.49 12.80 5.22
C ALA A 133 14.25 12.44 3.73
N PRO A 134 14.78 13.25 2.78
CA PRO A 134 14.60 12.97 1.35
C PRO A 134 15.32 11.71 0.90
N LYS A 135 14.88 11.18 -0.23
CA LYS A 135 15.48 10.01 -0.89
C LYS A 135 15.92 10.38 -2.30
N VAL A 136 17.03 9.80 -2.73
CA VAL A 136 17.48 9.90 -4.12
C VAL A 136 17.38 8.52 -4.75
N TRP A 137 16.72 8.45 -5.88
CA TRP A 137 16.57 7.24 -6.67
C TRP A 137 17.58 7.25 -7.80
N LEU A 138 18.36 6.20 -7.88
CA LEU A 138 19.41 6.04 -8.89
C LEU A 138 19.17 4.74 -9.68
N ARG A 139 19.56 4.75 -10.93
CA ARG A 139 19.65 3.54 -11.73
C ARG A 139 20.89 2.73 -11.34
N GLU A 140 21.00 1.53 -11.84
CA GLU A 140 22.13 0.63 -11.54
C GLU A 140 23.49 1.24 -11.96
N ASP A 141 23.51 2.04 -13.03
CA ASP A 141 24.68 2.78 -13.50
C ASP A 141 24.99 4.05 -12.69
N GLY A 142 24.25 4.31 -11.62
CA GLY A 142 24.38 5.50 -10.79
C GLY A 142 23.75 6.77 -11.36
N THR A 143 23.06 6.70 -12.51
CA THR A 143 22.29 7.82 -13.04
C THR A 143 21.14 8.15 -12.09
N VAL A 144 21.00 9.41 -11.69
CA VAL A 144 19.89 9.85 -10.85
C VAL A 144 18.61 9.89 -11.67
N ASP A 145 17.55 9.27 -11.17
CA ASP A 145 16.21 9.27 -11.77
C ASP A 145 15.33 10.35 -11.15
N ARG A 146 15.36 10.47 -9.82
CA ARG A 146 14.60 11.49 -9.09
C ARG A 146 15.08 11.72 -7.66
N VAL A 147 14.66 12.85 -7.11
CA VAL A 147 14.72 13.17 -5.68
C VAL A 147 13.29 13.23 -5.14
N VAL A 148 13.02 12.58 -4.00
CA VAL A 148 11.68 12.52 -3.38
C VAL A 148 11.79 12.75 -1.88
N GLY A 149 10.85 13.49 -1.31
CA GLY A 149 10.71 13.71 0.13
C GLY A 149 10.84 15.18 0.53
N ASP A 150 10.54 15.44 1.80
CA ASP A 150 10.49 16.78 2.32
C ASP A 150 11.86 17.31 2.70
N THR A 151 12.07 18.59 2.41
CA THR A 151 13.20 19.40 2.82
C THR A 151 12.72 20.78 3.27
N VAL A 152 13.57 21.55 3.90
CA VAL A 152 13.25 22.93 4.35
C VAL A 152 14.49 23.80 4.37
N SER A 153 14.32 25.09 4.11
CA SER A 153 15.36 26.09 4.32
C SER A 153 15.63 26.30 5.81
N VAL A 154 16.89 26.22 6.21
CA VAL A 154 17.34 26.49 7.58
C VAL A 154 18.23 27.71 7.54
N PRO A 155 17.82 28.84 8.16
CA PRO A 155 18.64 30.06 8.17
C PRO A 155 20.04 29.85 8.77
N VAL A 156 21.05 30.41 8.15
CA VAL A 156 22.47 30.23 8.54
C VAL A 156 22.75 30.59 10.00
N ASN A 157 21.98 31.53 10.57
CA ASN A 157 22.17 32.05 11.92
C ASN A 157 21.32 31.33 12.99
N VAL A 158 20.68 30.18 12.68
CA VAL A 158 19.96 29.42 13.69
C VAL A 158 20.95 28.86 14.72
N PRO A 159 20.68 29.03 16.04
CA PRO A 159 21.59 28.57 17.09
C PRO A 159 21.85 27.05 16.98
N ALA A 160 23.12 26.65 17.06
CA ALA A 160 23.56 25.26 17.13
C ALA A 160 23.93 24.80 18.55
N VAL A 161 23.97 25.74 19.49
CA VAL A 161 24.31 25.44 20.90
C VAL A 161 23.06 25.67 21.75
N PRO A 162 22.63 24.68 22.54
CA PRO A 162 21.44 24.84 23.34
C PRO A 162 21.66 25.85 24.47
N ALA A 163 20.70 26.75 24.62
CA ALA A 163 20.64 27.72 25.74
C ALA A 163 19.85 27.16 26.92
N VAL A 164 19.08 26.08 26.71
CA VAL A 164 18.33 25.36 27.74
C VAL A 164 19.08 24.08 28.11
N PRO A 165 19.41 23.88 29.41
CA PRO A 165 20.01 22.63 29.86
C PRO A 165 19.11 21.42 29.54
N VAL A 166 19.72 20.32 29.09
CA VAL A 166 18.99 19.10 28.73
C VAL A 166 18.17 18.57 29.91
N GLU A 167 18.68 18.70 31.13
CA GLU A 167 18.00 18.26 32.36
C GLU A 167 16.70 19.04 32.62
N ALA A 168 16.68 20.34 32.31
CA ALA A 168 15.48 21.17 32.45
C ALA A 168 14.42 20.78 31.39
N ALA A 169 14.85 20.56 30.15
CA ALA A 169 13.98 20.09 29.08
C ALA A 169 13.44 18.66 29.36
N LEU A 170 14.31 17.76 29.84
CA LEU A 170 13.93 16.40 30.24
C LEU A 170 12.88 16.40 31.36
N ALA A 171 13.05 17.25 32.38
CA ALA A 171 12.11 17.33 33.49
C ALA A 171 10.69 17.70 33.03
N VAL A 172 10.58 18.67 32.10
CA VAL A 172 9.28 19.11 31.55
C VAL A 172 8.67 18.02 30.66
N ALA A 173 9.46 17.41 29.77
CA ALA A 173 9.00 16.34 28.90
C ALA A 173 8.57 15.09 29.70
N ALA A 174 9.37 14.70 30.69
CA ALA A 174 9.07 13.56 31.56
C ALA A 174 7.80 13.80 32.40
N ALA A 175 7.60 15.01 32.94
CA ALA A 175 6.38 15.36 33.67
C ALA A 175 5.13 15.21 32.78
N LYS A 176 5.21 15.62 31.50
CA LYS A 176 4.12 15.44 30.53
C LYS A 176 3.88 13.96 30.21
N ALA A 177 4.95 13.18 29.97
CA ALA A 177 4.85 11.74 29.67
C ALA A 177 4.38 10.89 30.88
N ALA A 178 4.70 11.35 32.09
CA ALA A 178 4.29 10.72 33.35
C ALA A 178 2.89 11.11 33.83
N ALA A 179 2.27 12.12 33.22
CA ALA A 179 0.96 12.63 33.64
C ALA A 179 -0.11 11.52 33.66
N PRO A 180 -1.12 11.62 34.55
CA PRO A 180 -2.22 10.67 34.56
C PRO A 180 -2.95 10.69 33.23
N ARG A 181 -3.43 9.53 32.83
CA ARG A 181 -4.16 9.35 31.57
C ARG A 181 -5.54 8.79 31.85
N THR A 182 -6.56 9.46 31.40
CA THR A 182 -7.92 8.91 31.37
C THR A 182 -8.08 8.06 30.12
N LEU A 183 -8.46 6.81 30.31
CA LEU A 183 -8.80 5.89 29.23
C LEU A 183 -10.31 5.69 29.26
N GLU A 184 -10.97 6.10 28.19
CA GLU A 184 -12.37 5.81 28.01
C GLU A 184 -12.50 4.36 27.51
N GLY A 185 -13.12 3.49 28.29
CA GLY A 185 -13.36 2.09 27.96
C GLY A 185 -14.86 1.77 27.96
N PRO A 186 -15.25 0.61 27.40
CA PRO A 186 -16.66 0.20 27.34
C PRO A 186 -17.29 -0.04 28.71
N PHE A 187 -16.51 -0.02 29.79
CA PHE A 187 -16.94 -0.23 31.19
C PHE A 187 -16.78 1.01 32.07
N GLY A 188 -16.43 2.16 31.50
CA GLY A 188 -16.22 3.42 32.22
C GLY A 188 -14.87 4.07 31.89
N GLU A 189 -14.60 5.17 32.58
CA GLU A 189 -13.32 5.85 32.52
C GLU A 189 -12.34 5.18 33.51
N ASP A 190 -11.24 4.63 33.02
CA ASP A 190 -10.13 4.18 33.85
C ASP A 190 -9.06 5.27 33.89
N GLU A 191 -8.76 5.76 35.09
CA GLU A 191 -7.64 6.68 35.30
C GLU A 191 -6.36 5.88 35.55
N LEU A 192 -5.41 5.95 34.63
CA LEU A 192 -4.05 5.53 34.89
C LEU A 192 -3.36 6.55 35.79
N PRO A 193 -2.80 6.13 36.92
CA PRO A 193 -2.14 7.05 37.85
C PRO A 193 -0.90 7.67 37.18
N ALA A 194 -0.55 8.88 37.64
CA ALA A 194 0.72 9.49 37.28
C ALA A 194 1.88 8.58 37.69
N LEU A 195 2.95 8.57 36.88
CA LEU A 195 4.21 7.97 37.30
C LEU A 195 4.91 8.89 38.31
N ASP A 196 5.49 8.29 39.35
CA ASP A 196 6.34 9.03 40.29
C ASP A 196 7.76 9.20 39.70
N ILE A 197 8.03 10.39 39.17
CA ILE A 197 9.32 10.78 38.58
C ILE A 197 10.23 11.49 39.59
N SER A 198 9.89 11.49 40.90
CA SER A 198 10.66 12.20 41.94
C SER A 198 12.09 11.68 42.11
N GLY A 199 12.34 10.42 41.70
CA GLY A 199 13.68 9.82 41.69
C GLY A 199 14.66 10.45 40.69
N GLY A 200 14.16 11.27 39.77
CA GLY A 200 14.95 11.97 38.74
C GLY A 200 15.58 11.04 37.69
N PHE A 201 16.51 11.60 36.95
CA PHE A 201 17.23 10.91 35.86
C PHE A 201 18.73 11.16 36.02
N GLU A 202 19.52 10.09 35.93
CA GLU A 202 20.97 10.18 35.91
C GLU A 202 21.49 10.05 34.49
N ARG A 203 22.44 10.87 34.09
CA ARG A 203 23.05 10.80 32.78
C ARG A 203 23.98 9.58 32.69
N LEU A 204 23.69 8.64 31.79
CA LEU A 204 24.47 7.42 31.57
C LEU A 204 25.62 7.60 30.59
N THR A 205 25.43 8.45 29.58
CA THR A 205 26.43 8.68 28.53
C THR A 205 26.68 10.17 28.33
N HIS A 206 27.94 10.51 28.12
CA HIS A 206 28.42 11.87 27.86
C HIS A 206 29.06 11.90 26.47
N HIS A 207 28.26 11.79 25.41
CA HIS A 207 28.79 11.89 24.06
C HIS A 207 28.99 13.36 23.67
N ALA A 208 30.14 13.62 23.08
CA ALA A 208 30.45 14.93 22.51
C ALA A 208 30.05 15.05 21.03
N LEU A 209 29.53 13.95 20.44
CA LEU A 209 29.18 13.88 19.01
C LEU A 209 27.68 14.10 18.84
N ASN A 210 27.33 14.99 17.88
CA ASN A 210 25.93 15.35 17.61
C ASN A 210 25.12 14.22 16.99
N ASP A 211 25.77 13.20 16.42
CA ASP A 211 25.17 12.04 15.79
C ASP A 211 24.80 10.91 16.76
N GLN A 212 25.18 11.04 18.04
CA GLN A 212 24.85 10.03 19.05
C GLN A 212 24.06 10.67 20.19
N PRO A 213 22.87 10.12 20.56
CA PRO A 213 22.06 10.66 21.62
C PRO A 213 22.75 10.49 22.98
N MET A 214 22.59 11.49 23.83
CA MET A 214 22.82 11.31 25.26
C MET A 214 21.77 10.32 25.79
N THR A 215 22.13 9.53 26.77
CA THR A 215 21.20 8.58 27.39
C THR A 215 21.12 8.86 28.87
N PHE A 216 19.90 8.88 29.39
CA PHE A 216 19.59 8.99 30.81
C PHE A 216 19.04 7.67 31.32
N THR A 217 19.11 7.46 32.62
CA THR A 217 18.43 6.32 33.26
C THR A 217 16.95 6.34 32.94
N GLN A 218 16.30 5.18 33.03
CA GLN A 218 14.87 5.04 32.77
C GLN A 218 13.97 5.84 33.74
N GLY A 219 14.47 6.20 34.94
CA GLY A 219 13.63 6.78 36.00
C GLY A 219 12.42 5.91 36.31
N ALA A 220 11.22 6.47 36.16
CA ALA A 220 9.96 5.76 36.34
C ALA A 220 9.41 5.15 35.02
N PHE A 221 10.11 5.29 33.92
CA PHE A 221 9.74 4.68 32.64
C PHE A 221 10.35 3.28 32.49
N ASP A 222 9.93 2.55 31.46
CA ASP A 222 10.36 1.15 31.28
C ASP A 222 11.72 1.05 30.57
N GLU A 223 12.16 2.10 29.88
CA GLU A 223 13.42 2.12 29.13
C GLU A 223 14.23 3.40 29.42
N ALA A 224 15.54 3.31 29.18
CA ALA A 224 16.44 4.46 29.25
C ALA A 224 15.98 5.55 28.29
N VAL A 225 16.09 6.82 28.71
CA VAL A 225 15.59 7.96 27.93
C VAL A 225 16.70 8.53 27.07
N PRO A 226 16.62 8.40 25.72
CA PRO A 226 17.53 9.07 24.82
C PRO A 226 17.18 10.56 24.71
N ALA A 227 18.22 11.40 24.56
CA ALA A 227 18.09 12.84 24.35
C ALA A 227 19.05 13.31 23.28
N ARG A 228 18.57 14.03 22.27
CA ARG A 228 19.42 14.62 21.25
C ARG A 228 18.89 15.99 20.81
N LEU A 229 19.76 16.77 20.19
CA LEU A 229 19.35 18.04 19.58
C LEU A 229 18.83 17.79 18.17
N VAL A 230 17.73 18.46 17.83
CA VAL A 230 17.19 18.50 16.47
C VAL A 230 16.65 19.90 16.17
N TYR A 231 16.63 20.26 14.89
CA TYR A 231 15.92 21.46 14.44
C TYR A 231 14.47 21.08 14.09
N LEU A 232 13.52 21.83 14.63
CA LEU A 232 12.10 21.71 14.33
C LEU A 232 11.64 22.87 13.46
N TYR A 233 11.11 22.59 12.27
CA TYR A 233 10.49 23.59 11.43
C TYR A 233 9.05 23.87 11.90
N MET A 234 8.73 25.17 12.08
CA MET A 234 7.49 25.63 12.69
C MET A 234 6.52 26.32 11.70
N GLY A 235 6.72 26.18 10.37
CA GLY A 235 5.92 26.87 9.37
C GLY A 235 6.45 28.29 9.07
N GLY A 236 7.72 28.41 8.71
CA GLY A 236 8.41 29.66 8.39
C GLY A 236 9.46 30.10 9.42
N ASP A 237 9.59 29.36 10.50
CA ASP A 237 10.65 29.54 11.52
C ASP A 237 11.27 28.17 11.86
N VAL A 238 12.52 28.16 12.26
CA VAL A 238 13.25 26.96 12.70
C VAL A 238 13.68 27.14 14.14
N ARG A 239 13.37 26.16 14.98
CA ARG A 239 13.71 26.16 16.41
C ARG A 239 14.69 25.04 16.72
N LEU A 240 15.73 25.32 17.51
CA LEU A 240 16.54 24.28 18.14
C LEU A 240 15.74 23.66 19.28
N THR A 241 15.65 22.33 19.29
CA THR A 241 14.88 21.57 20.29
C THR A 241 15.66 20.40 20.84
N TRP A 242 15.35 20.01 22.07
CA TRP A 242 15.71 18.72 22.64
C TRP A 242 14.63 17.69 22.31
N GLU A 243 15.01 16.60 21.68
CA GLU A 243 14.16 15.44 21.42
C GLU A 243 14.35 14.40 22.51
N PHE A 244 13.24 13.86 23.01
CA PHE A 244 13.18 12.76 23.98
C PHE A 244 12.20 11.69 23.51
N THR A 245 12.51 10.43 23.88
CA THR A 245 11.57 9.31 23.73
C THR A 245 11.34 8.64 25.08
N PHE A 246 10.08 8.46 25.47
CA PHE A 246 9.68 7.84 26.73
C PHE A 246 8.84 6.61 26.46
N SER A 247 9.25 5.44 26.96
CA SER A 247 8.52 4.19 26.78
C SER A 247 7.79 3.80 28.06
N ARG A 248 6.47 3.55 27.94
CA ARG A 248 5.64 2.88 28.95
C ARG A 248 5.19 1.55 28.33
N ALA A 249 6.13 0.63 28.18
CA ALA A 249 5.99 -0.61 27.41
C ALA A 249 4.82 -1.47 27.91
N HIS A 250 4.61 -1.53 29.26
CA HIS A 250 3.48 -2.22 29.87
C HIS A 250 2.10 -1.63 29.49
N LEU A 251 2.07 -0.41 28.91
CA LEU A 251 0.86 0.24 28.39
C LEU A 251 0.88 0.34 26.86
N ALA A 252 1.87 -0.27 26.20
CA ALA A 252 2.10 -0.13 24.76
C ALA A 252 2.10 1.34 24.27
N VAL A 253 2.74 2.23 25.05
CA VAL A 253 2.80 3.67 24.78
C VAL A 253 4.25 4.09 24.66
N GLN A 254 4.56 4.86 23.62
CA GLN A 254 5.85 5.49 23.43
C GLN A 254 5.65 6.96 23.03
N TYR A 255 6.11 7.88 23.86
CA TYR A 255 5.99 9.30 23.60
C TYR A 255 7.26 9.86 23.00
N GLN A 256 7.12 10.65 21.94
CA GLN A 256 8.16 11.52 21.41
C GLN A 256 7.85 12.95 21.80
N ALA A 257 8.82 13.63 22.40
CA ALA A 257 8.70 15.01 22.83
C ALA A 257 9.81 15.87 22.22
N LEU A 258 9.46 17.03 21.66
CA LEU A 258 10.39 18.06 21.25
C LEU A 258 10.18 19.29 22.14
N VAL A 259 11.22 19.70 22.84
CA VAL A 259 11.21 20.77 23.84
C VAL A 259 12.16 21.88 23.40
N GLU A 260 11.77 23.13 23.59
CA GLU A 260 12.63 24.29 23.27
C GLU A 260 14.04 24.15 23.85
N ALA A 261 15.04 24.48 23.04
CA ALA A 261 16.46 24.45 23.43
C ALA A 261 17.20 25.74 23.09
N ASP A 262 16.64 26.62 22.29
CA ASP A 262 17.32 27.86 21.83
C ASP A 262 17.24 29.01 22.83
N ASP A 263 17.91 30.12 22.50
CA ASP A 263 18.01 31.31 23.33
C ASP A 263 16.72 32.16 23.36
N ARG A 264 15.76 31.88 22.47
CA ARG A 264 14.42 32.50 22.42
C ARG A 264 13.47 31.93 23.48
N THR A 265 13.85 30.84 24.13
CA THR A 265 13.10 30.24 25.24
C THR A 265 13.00 31.23 26.41
N ARG A 266 11.77 31.60 26.80
CA ARG A 266 11.49 32.63 27.81
C ARG A 266 11.94 32.21 29.21
N ASP A 267 11.64 30.97 29.58
CA ASP A 267 12.05 30.39 30.87
C ASP A 267 12.87 29.12 30.61
N LYS A 268 14.18 29.24 30.81
CA LYS A 268 15.12 28.12 30.58
C LYS A 268 15.02 26.99 31.63
N ASN A 269 14.34 27.23 32.74
CA ASN A 269 14.08 26.22 33.75
C ASN A 269 12.72 25.54 33.55
N ALA A 270 11.84 26.14 32.77
CA ALA A 270 10.53 25.57 32.39
C ALA A 270 10.29 25.84 30.88
N PRO A 271 11.11 25.21 30.01
CA PRO A 271 10.98 25.38 28.57
C PRO A 271 9.66 24.79 28.06
N GLU A 272 9.20 25.29 26.92
CA GLU A 272 7.93 24.86 26.34
C GLU A 272 8.09 23.58 25.51
N ILE A 273 7.09 22.67 25.60
CA ILE A 273 6.97 21.53 24.69
C ILE A 273 6.33 22.02 23.40
N LEU A 274 7.03 21.87 22.28
CA LEU A 274 6.56 22.26 20.95
C LEU A 274 5.86 21.12 20.22
N TYR A 275 6.29 19.88 20.48
CA TYR A 275 5.70 18.68 19.91
C TYR A 275 5.67 17.57 20.96
N PHE A 276 4.53 16.85 21.04
CA PHE A 276 4.38 15.71 21.93
C PHE A 276 3.36 14.75 21.32
N GLN A 277 3.80 13.59 20.90
CA GLN A 277 2.98 12.58 20.24
C GLN A 277 3.23 11.20 20.83
N ASP A 278 2.21 10.36 20.76
CA ASP A 278 2.32 8.93 21.00
C ASP A 278 2.70 8.24 19.68
N VAL A 279 3.88 7.64 19.65
CA VAL A 279 4.47 7.00 18.45
C VAL A 279 4.49 5.47 18.55
N ALA A 280 3.86 4.89 19.58
CA ALA A 280 3.82 3.45 19.74
C ALA A 280 2.94 2.78 18.70
N ASN A 281 3.45 1.70 18.10
CA ASN A 281 2.65 0.79 17.31
C ASN A 281 1.79 -0.06 18.24
N ARG A 282 0.46 0.08 18.13
CA ARG A 282 -0.51 -0.65 18.96
C ARG A 282 -0.96 -1.91 18.24
N VAL A 283 -1.26 -2.96 19.02
CA VAL A 283 -1.87 -4.15 18.47
C VAL A 283 -3.37 -3.85 18.26
N VAL A 284 -3.79 -3.88 17.02
CA VAL A 284 -5.21 -3.85 16.67
C VAL A 284 -5.58 -5.22 16.14
N GLU A 285 -6.70 -5.77 16.61
CA GLU A 285 -7.20 -7.06 16.16
C GLU A 285 -8.66 -6.94 15.73
N GLY A 286 -9.08 -7.83 14.84
CA GLY A 286 -10.47 -7.95 14.43
C GLY A 286 -10.94 -9.40 14.45
N ARG A 287 -12.18 -9.60 14.90
CA ARG A 287 -12.86 -10.88 14.76
C ARG A 287 -13.50 -10.94 13.38
N VAL A 288 -13.00 -11.84 12.54
CA VAL A 288 -13.37 -11.92 11.13
C VAL A 288 -13.75 -13.33 10.70
N CYS A 289 -14.60 -13.40 9.70
CA CYS A 289 -14.93 -14.65 9.01
C CYS A 289 -14.09 -14.72 7.73
N ARG A 290 -13.05 -15.54 7.74
CA ARG A 290 -12.11 -15.64 6.61
C ARG A 290 -12.67 -16.40 5.39
N ARG A 291 -13.75 -17.17 5.57
CA ARG A 291 -14.42 -17.92 4.50
C ARG A 291 -15.90 -17.59 4.48
N ASN A 292 -16.66 -18.35 5.24
CA ASN A 292 -18.04 -18.08 5.58
C ASN A 292 -18.34 -18.69 6.96
N PRO A 293 -19.41 -18.29 7.65
CA PRO A 293 -19.71 -18.77 9.01
C PRO A 293 -19.84 -20.28 9.16
N ALA A 294 -20.21 -21.00 8.09
CA ALA A 294 -20.33 -22.45 8.14
C ALA A 294 -18.99 -23.20 8.01
N GLU A 295 -18.03 -22.61 7.28
CA GLU A 295 -16.74 -23.28 7.00
C GLU A 295 -15.64 -22.90 7.99
N SER A 296 -15.50 -21.63 8.36
CA SER A 296 -14.40 -21.19 9.22
C SER A 296 -14.84 -20.64 10.57
N GLY A 297 -16.12 -20.32 10.73
CA GLY A 297 -16.56 -19.53 11.87
C GLY A 297 -15.91 -18.13 11.85
N PHE A 298 -15.60 -17.63 13.04
CA PHE A 298 -15.00 -16.31 13.24
C PHE A 298 -13.68 -16.45 14.00
N ASP A 299 -12.61 -15.96 13.41
CA ASP A 299 -11.26 -15.96 13.98
C ASP A 299 -10.84 -14.54 14.39
N ARG A 300 -10.10 -14.44 15.48
CA ARG A 300 -9.46 -13.19 15.88
C ARG A 300 -8.09 -13.09 15.23
N VAL A 301 -7.87 -12.01 14.49
CA VAL A 301 -6.65 -11.80 13.71
C VAL A 301 -6.10 -10.39 13.90
N PRO A 302 -4.77 -10.20 13.82
CA PRO A 302 -4.17 -8.87 13.89
C PRO A 302 -4.47 -8.02 12.65
N PHE A 303 -4.56 -6.71 12.84
CA PHE A 303 -4.69 -5.67 11.82
C PHE A 303 -3.48 -4.72 11.87
N PRO A 304 -2.51 -4.79 10.95
CA PRO A 304 -2.43 -5.68 9.76
C PRO A 304 -2.09 -7.13 10.10
N LEU A 305 -2.31 -8.02 9.12
CA LEU A 305 -1.83 -9.40 9.18
C LEU A 305 -0.30 -9.44 9.16
N PRO A 306 0.33 -10.42 9.84
CA PRO A 306 1.76 -10.69 9.69
C PRO A 306 2.11 -11.05 8.24
N LEU A 307 3.31 -10.70 7.79
CA LEU A 307 3.79 -10.99 6.43
C LEU A 307 3.74 -12.48 6.09
N SER A 308 3.91 -13.36 7.08
CA SER A 308 3.82 -14.82 6.93
C SER A 308 2.42 -15.35 6.58
N GLU A 309 1.38 -14.54 6.73
CA GLU A 309 0.00 -14.90 6.40
C GLU A 309 -0.33 -14.67 4.90
N TYR A 310 0.57 -13.99 4.16
CA TYR A 310 0.39 -13.79 2.73
C TYR A 310 0.98 -14.95 1.94
N PRO A 311 0.20 -15.58 1.04
CA PRO A 311 0.68 -16.70 0.23
C PRO A 311 1.59 -16.24 -0.93
N THR A 312 1.75 -14.94 -1.13
CA THR A 312 2.60 -14.34 -2.16
C THR A 312 4.05 -14.24 -1.68
N GLU A 313 4.98 -14.00 -2.61
CA GLU A 313 6.33 -13.62 -2.24
C GLU A 313 6.33 -12.16 -1.79
N VAL A 314 6.54 -11.95 -0.50
CA VAL A 314 6.75 -10.61 0.03
C VAL A 314 8.14 -10.16 -0.41
N PRO A 315 8.27 -8.99 -1.08
CA PRO A 315 9.58 -8.50 -1.52
C PRO A 315 10.57 -8.39 -0.35
N ALA A 316 11.83 -8.73 -0.59
CA ALA A 316 12.89 -8.60 0.40
C ALA A 316 13.08 -7.13 0.82
N ASP A 317 12.94 -6.22 -0.13
CA ASP A 317 12.88 -4.78 0.12
C ASP A 317 11.42 -4.37 0.33
N PRO A 318 11.09 -3.70 1.45
CA PRO A 318 9.73 -3.30 1.71
C PRO A 318 9.24 -2.31 0.63
N LEU A 319 8.08 -2.60 0.07
CA LEU A 319 7.37 -1.66 -0.79
C LEU A 319 7.01 -0.40 0.02
N PRO A 320 7.11 0.81 -0.54
CA PRO A 320 6.72 2.03 0.17
C PRO A 320 5.31 1.92 0.74
N GLY A 321 5.18 2.16 2.06
CA GLY A 321 3.91 2.04 2.75
C GLY A 321 3.40 0.62 3.02
N PHE A 322 4.20 -0.42 2.75
CA PHE A 322 3.84 -1.82 3.00
C PHE A 322 4.83 -2.49 3.98
N PRO A 323 4.33 -3.26 4.98
CA PRO A 323 2.96 -3.28 5.43
C PRO A 323 2.61 -1.99 6.18
N GLY A 324 1.57 -1.28 5.73
CA GLY A 324 1.07 -0.08 6.40
C GLY A 324 0.07 -0.42 7.52
N PRO A 325 -0.20 0.51 8.44
CA PRO A 325 -1.28 0.33 9.39
C PRO A 325 -2.62 0.27 8.65
N TRP A 326 -3.44 -0.76 8.96
CA TRP A 326 -4.76 -0.89 8.35
C TRP A 326 -5.76 0.09 8.94
N THR A 327 -5.65 0.40 10.24
CA THR A 327 -6.61 1.20 10.97
C THR A 327 -6.09 2.61 11.23
N GLY A 328 -7.00 3.57 11.23
CA GLY A 328 -6.78 4.94 11.65
C GLY A 328 -7.66 5.30 12.86
N PHE A 329 -7.64 6.57 13.20
CA PHE A 329 -8.44 7.13 14.30
C PHE A 329 -9.56 8.01 13.75
N GLN A 330 -10.72 7.91 14.38
CA GLN A 330 -11.86 8.79 14.14
C GLN A 330 -12.49 9.12 15.48
N ASN A 331 -12.73 10.40 15.75
CA ASN A 331 -13.28 10.88 17.02
C ASN A 331 -12.50 10.41 18.27
N GLY A 332 -11.19 10.16 18.14
CA GLY A 332 -10.36 9.66 19.25
C GLY A 332 -10.39 8.13 19.44
N HIS A 333 -11.14 7.41 18.61
CA HIS A 333 -11.29 5.95 18.65
C HIS A 333 -10.61 5.29 17.46
N VAL A 334 -10.15 4.05 17.63
CA VAL A 334 -9.71 3.21 16.52
C VAL A 334 -10.93 2.84 15.69
N ALA A 335 -10.86 3.05 14.38
CA ALA A 335 -12.01 2.90 13.50
C ALA A 335 -11.73 2.02 12.28
N THR A 336 -12.81 1.55 11.63
CA THR A 336 -12.72 0.85 10.33
C THR A 336 -12.46 1.84 9.18
N VAL A 337 -11.44 2.67 9.41
CA VAL A 337 -10.92 3.70 8.51
C VAL A 337 -9.40 3.53 8.46
N GLY A 338 -8.83 3.56 7.28
CA GLY A 338 -7.38 3.47 7.08
C GLY A 338 -6.93 4.07 5.76
N ASN A 339 -5.68 3.83 5.41
CA ASN A 339 -5.15 4.31 4.14
C ASN A 339 -5.81 3.63 2.93
N ASN A 340 -6.14 2.34 3.04
CA ASN A 340 -6.58 1.50 1.92
C ASN A 340 -8.11 1.45 1.79
N VAL A 341 -8.83 1.57 2.91
CA VAL A 341 -10.28 1.40 2.94
C VAL A 341 -10.94 2.24 4.02
N VAL A 342 -12.16 2.69 3.72
CA VAL A 342 -13.12 3.26 4.67
C VAL A 342 -14.36 2.37 4.61
N ALA A 343 -14.55 1.52 5.63
CA ALA A 343 -15.70 0.62 5.70
C ALA A 343 -16.76 1.15 6.65
N VAL A 344 -18.00 1.19 6.18
CA VAL A 344 -19.12 1.80 6.90
C VAL A 344 -20.39 0.95 6.86
N ASP A 345 -21.23 1.11 7.87
CA ASP A 345 -22.61 0.65 7.80
C ASP A 345 -23.38 1.46 6.74
N GLY A 346 -23.96 0.77 5.77
CA GLY A 346 -24.62 1.37 4.63
C GLY A 346 -25.94 2.09 4.95
N ALA A 347 -26.51 1.88 6.13
CA ALA A 347 -27.70 2.58 6.57
C ALA A 347 -27.39 3.91 7.27
N SER A 348 -26.41 3.90 8.16
CA SER A 348 -26.03 5.07 8.95
C SER A 348 -24.89 5.88 8.34
N GLY A 349 -24.11 5.29 7.43
CA GLY A 349 -22.88 5.88 6.89
C GLY A 349 -21.74 5.96 7.90
N ARG A 350 -21.86 5.28 9.06
CA ARG A 350 -20.86 5.32 10.12
C ARG A 350 -19.87 4.18 10.02
N THR A 351 -18.63 4.48 10.32
CA THR A 351 -17.59 3.49 10.59
C THR A 351 -17.88 2.78 11.90
N PHE A 352 -17.27 1.61 12.08
CA PHE A 352 -17.26 0.98 13.39
C PHE A 352 -16.06 1.51 14.17
N GLU A 353 -16.34 2.15 15.30
CA GLU A 353 -15.35 2.78 16.19
C GLU A 353 -15.25 1.97 17.49
N ILE A 354 -14.03 1.75 17.97
CA ILE A 354 -13.77 1.03 19.22
C ILE A 354 -12.78 1.79 20.08
N THR A 355 -12.97 1.70 21.39
CA THR A 355 -12.01 2.22 22.36
C THR A 355 -10.84 1.27 22.51
N THR A 356 -9.66 1.82 22.80
CA THR A 356 -8.50 1.03 23.20
C THR A 356 -8.65 0.53 24.63
N ASP A 357 -8.10 -0.66 24.92
CA ASP A 357 -7.95 -1.13 26.27
C ASP A 357 -6.89 -0.28 27.04
N PRO A 358 -6.73 -0.48 28.36
CA PRO A 358 -5.71 0.21 29.15
C PRO A 358 -4.29 0.09 28.62
N GLN A 359 -3.99 -0.97 27.87
CA GLN A 359 -2.70 -1.24 27.26
C GLN A 359 -2.56 -0.59 25.86
N GLY A 360 -3.61 0.08 25.37
CA GLY A 360 -3.61 0.70 24.06
C GLY A 360 -3.98 -0.24 22.91
N ASN A 361 -4.30 -1.51 23.19
CA ASN A 361 -4.79 -2.44 22.18
C ASN A 361 -6.25 -2.16 21.84
N ALA A 362 -6.63 -2.51 20.65
CA ALA A 362 -8.00 -2.36 20.16
C ALA A 362 -8.49 -3.68 19.55
N VAL A 363 -9.70 -4.09 19.88
CA VAL A 363 -10.27 -5.33 19.35
C VAL A 363 -11.65 -5.07 18.78
N PHE A 364 -11.78 -5.21 17.47
CA PHE A 364 -13.07 -5.24 16.80
C PHE A 364 -13.71 -6.62 17.03
N ASP A 365 -14.57 -6.74 18.03
CA ASP A 365 -15.25 -7.99 18.41
C ASP A 365 -16.77 -7.82 18.50
N PRO A 366 -17.43 -7.43 17.38
CA PRO A 366 -18.87 -7.27 17.36
C PRO A 366 -19.61 -8.62 17.36
N PRO A 367 -20.92 -8.64 17.68
CA PRO A 367 -21.74 -9.83 17.52
C PRO A 367 -21.73 -10.34 16.06
N PRO A 368 -21.73 -11.68 15.83
CA PRO A 368 -21.55 -12.27 14.50
C PRO A 368 -22.54 -11.80 13.41
N ASP A 369 -23.76 -11.46 13.79
CA ASP A 369 -24.84 -11.08 12.86
C ASP A 369 -25.12 -9.57 12.89
N SER A 370 -24.24 -8.77 13.50
CA SER A 370 -24.42 -7.34 13.61
C SER A 370 -23.91 -6.58 12.39
N PRO A 371 -24.43 -5.38 12.10
CA PRO A 371 -23.89 -4.51 11.06
C PRO A 371 -22.40 -4.24 11.22
N GLU A 372 -21.92 -4.10 12.46
CA GLU A 372 -20.51 -3.87 12.79
C GLU A 372 -19.63 -5.07 12.39
N GLN A 373 -20.17 -6.31 12.48
CA GLN A 373 -19.45 -7.50 12.03
C GLN A 373 -19.31 -7.50 10.49
N PHE A 374 -20.34 -7.11 9.78
CA PHE A 374 -20.28 -6.98 8.32
C PHE A 374 -19.26 -5.93 7.90
N VAL A 375 -19.25 -4.77 8.58
CA VAL A 375 -18.26 -3.70 8.36
C VAL A 375 -16.84 -4.18 8.67
N THR A 376 -16.64 -4.86 9.80
CA THR A 376 -15.32 -5.40 10.20
C THR A 376 -14.81 -6.42 9.18
N ASN A 377 -15.69 -7.28 8.66
CA ASN A 377 -15.30 -8.32 7.70
C ASN A 377 -14.90 -7.71 6.34
N ILE A 378 -15.66 -6.75 5.84
CA ILE A 378 -15.30 -6.03 4.60
C ILE A 378 -14.00 -5.26 4.79
N PHE A 379 -13.82 -4.61 5.94
CA PHE A 379 -12.61 -3.88 6.28
C PHE A 379 -11.38 -4.78 6.24
N PHE A 380 -11.48 -5.98 6.85
CA PHE A 380 -10.43 -6.99 6.80
C PHE A 380 -10.07 -7.39 5.37
N PHE A 381 -11.07 -7.81 4.58
CA PHE A 381 -10.81 -8.28 3.23
C PHE A 381 -10.23 -7.21 2.31
N CYS A 382 -10.75 -5.99 2.35
CA CYS A 382 -10.23 -4.91 1.51
C CYS A 382 -8.76 -4.60 1.82
N ASN A 383 -8.37 -4.57 3.10
CA ASN A 383 -6.97 -4.38 3.49
C ASN A 383 -6.09 -5.59 3.11
N TYR A 384 -6.54 -6.82 3.40
CA TYR A 384 -5.83 -8.04 3.02
C TYR A 384 -5.59 -8.11 1.50
N LEU A 385 -6.60 -7.82 0.70
CA LEU A 385 -6.51 -7.87 -0.76
C LEU A 385 -5.66 -6.71 -1.31
N HIS A 386 -5.76 -5.52 -0.73
CA HIS A 386 -4.85 -4.43 -1.06
C HIS A 386 -3.39 -4.89 -0.94
N ASP A 387 -3.04 -5.44 0.21
CA ASP A 387 -1.68 -5.89 0.50
C ASP A 387 -1.29 -7.08 -0.38
N PHE A 388 -2.18 -8.06 -0.57
CA PHE A 388 -1.97 -9.20 -1.46
C PHE A 388 -1.66 -8.75 -2.89
N PHE A 389 -2.45 -7.86 -3.48
CA PHE A 389 -2.21 -7.37 -4.84
C PHE A 389 -1.01 -6.42 -4.92
N MET A 390 -0.69 -5.71 -3.84
CA MET A 390 0.51 -4.88 -3.78
C MET A 390 1.79 -5.73 -3.90
N THR A 391 1.84 -6.90 -3.27
CA THR A 391 2.97 -7.85 -3.43
C THR A 391 3.08 -8.41 -4.85
N LEU A 392 1.99 -8.43 -5.62
CA LEU A 392 1.96 -8.82 -7.04
C LEU A 392 2.18 -7.63 -7.99
N GLY A 393 2.50 -6.45 -7.44
CA GLY A 393 2.85 -5.28 -8.22
C GLY A 393 1.66 -4.40 -8.62
N PHE A 394 0.49 -4.51 -7.99
CA PHE A 394 -0.56 -3.51 -8.06
C PHE A 394 -0.26 -2.43 -7.01
N THR A 395 0.71 -1.59 -7.30
CA THR A 395 1.26 -0.55 -6.42
C THR A 395 0.67 0.82 -6.75
N GLU A 396 1.09 1.85 -6.02
CA GLU A 396 0.67 3.24 -6.20
C GLU A 396 0.81 3.73 -7.65
N LYS A 397 1.92 3.41 -8.32
CA LYS A 397 2.13 3.75 -9.75
C LYS A 397 1.15 3.05 -10.71
N HIS A 398 0.44 2.05 -10.25
CA HIS A 398 -0.57 1.34 -11.04
C HIS A 398 -2.00 1.69 -10.59
N GLY A 399 -2.15 2.70 -9.71
CA GLY A 399 -3.42 3.18 -9.22
C GLY A 399 -4.09 2.22 -8.23
N ASN A 400 -3.33 1.67 -7.26
CA ASN A 400 -3.92 0.98 -6.14
C ASN A 400 -4.77 1.94 -5.29
N PHE A 401 -5.54 1.40 -4.34
CA PHE A 401 -6.52 2.18 -3.60
C PHE A 401 -5.94 2.68 -2.29
N GLN A 402 -5.60 3.99 -2.21
CA GLN A 402 -5.03 4.59 -1.00
C GLN A 402 -5.48 6.04 -0.80
N THR A 403 -5.64 6.44 0.46
CA THR A 403 -5.87 7.85 0.82
C THR A 403 -4.61 8.68 0.57
N THR A 404 -3.47 8.12 0.95
CA THR A 404 -2.17 8.78 0.80
C THR A 404 -1.19 7.81 0.15
N ASN A 405 -0.56 8.24 -0.94
CA ASN A 405 0.47 7.52 -1.62
C ASN A 405 1.84 7.87 -1.01
N VAL A 406 2.51 6.87 -0.43
CA VAL A 406 3.79 7.06 0.28
C VAL A 406 4.96 7.20 -0.70
N SER A 407 4.89 6.51 -1.86
CA SER A 407 5.92 6.64 -2.90
C SER A 407 5.86 7.97 -3.65
N GLY A 408 4.75 8.67 -3.57
CA GLY A 408 4.47 9.86 -4.37
C GLY A 408 4.08 9.56 -5.83
N GLU A 409 3.99 8.29 -6.22
CA GLU A 409 3.51 7.86 -7.55
C GLU A 409 2.00 7.64 -7.54
N GLY A 410 1.35 7.78 -8.70
CA GLY A 410 -0.11 7.72 -8.79
C GLY A 410 -0.79 8.90 -8.08
N ALA A 411 -2.10 8.82 -7.94
CA ALA A 411 -2.89 9.83 -7.24
C ALA A 411 -3.54 9.21 -5.99
N GLY A 412 -3.33 9.80 -4.84
CA GLY A 412 -4.02 9.41 -3.60
C GLY A 412 -5.48 9.92 -3.55
N ALA A 413 -6.06 9.91 -2.36
CA ALA A 413 -7.45 10.27 -2.06
C ALA A 413 -8.49 9.29 -2.64
N ASP A 414 -8.09 8.03 -2.86
CA ASP A 414 -8.93 7.04 -3.49
C ASP A 414 -9.04 5.67 -2.78
N PRO A 415 -9.09 5.65 -1.44
CA PRO A 415 -9.32 4.41 -0.72
C PRO A 415 -10.63 3.74 -1.18
N VAL A 416 -10.74 2.43 -1.02
CA VAL A 416 -12.04 1.77 -1.23
C VAL A 416 -13.05 2.24 -0.19
N ARG A 417 -14.17 2.79 -0.63
CA ARG A 417 -15.33 3.08 0.23
C ARG A 417 -16.26 1.88 0.22
N ALA A 418 -16.22 1.10 1.29
CA ALA A 418 -16.95 -0.16 1.40
C ALA A 418 -18.17 0.00 2.30
N PHE A 419 -19.34 -0.38 1.79
CA PHE A 419 -20.63 -0.24 2.46
C PHE A 419 -21.25 -1.60 2.76
N ALA A 420 -21.55 -1.87 4.03
CA ALA A 420 -22.35 -3.01 4.47
C ALA A 420 -23.84 -2.56 4.56
N HIS A 421 -24.64 -2.92 3.57
CA HIS A 421 -26.04 -2.54 3.54
C HIS A 421 -26.93 -3.57 4.25
N PRO A 422 -27.78 -3.16 5.22
CA PRO A 422 -28.67 -4.10 5.94
C PRO A 422 -29.79 -4.65 5.07
N GLN A 423 -29.84 -4.28 3.79
CA GLN A 423 -30.87 -4.66 2.82
C GLN A 423 -30.21 -5.14 1.52
N PRO A 424 -30.97 -5.81 0.62
CA PRO A 424 -30.46 -6.16 -0.70
C PRO A 424 -30.06 -4.93 -1.51
N VAL A 425 -28.93 -5.00 -2.19
CA VAL A 425 -28.46 -4.02 -3.18
C VAL A 425 -28.60 -4.56 -4.60
N LEU A 426 -28.41 -3.70 -5.60
CA LEU A 426 -28.42 -4.12 -7.01
C LEU A 426 -27.27 -5.12 -7.27
N GLY A 427 -27.61 -6.28 -7.83
CA GLY A 427 -26.65 -7.38 -8.05
C GLY A 427 -26.27 -8.17 -6.79
N THR A 428 -26.87 -7.84 -5.63
CA THR A 428 -26.60 -8.43 -4.31
C THR A 428 -25.27 -7.95 -3.69
N ALA A 429 -24.24 -7.77 -4.50
CA ALA A 429 -22.99 -7.05 -4.23
C ALA A 429 -22.56 -6.35 -5.53
N ASN A 430 -21.75 -5.31 -5.43
CA ASN A 430 -21.15 -4.67 -6.61
C ASN A 430 -19.94 -3.80 -6.25
N MET A 431 -19.04 -3.61 -7.24
CA MET A 431 -17.89 -2.71 -7.18
C MET A 431 -17.97 -1.69 -8.29
N ALA A 432 -17.98 -0.41 -7.94
CA ALA A 432 -17.89 0.71 -8.88
C ALA A 432 -16.49 1.31 -8.81
N THR A 433 -15.71 1.12 -9.88
CA THR A 433 -14.34 1.61 -9.96
C THR A 433 -14.29 2.94 -10.73
N GLN A 434 -13.47 3.86 -10.27
CA GLN A 434 -13.19 5.13 -10.94
C GLN A 434 -11.70 5.25 -11.26
N ALA A 435 -11.33 6.27 -12.03
CA ALA A 435 -9.93 6.58 -12.32
C ALA A 435 -9.15 6.83 -11.02
N ASP A 436 -7.83 6.68 -11.09
CA ASP A 436 -6.89 6.96 -10.02
C ASP A 436 -7.11 8.37 -9.43
N GLY A 437 -6.98 8.51 -8.11
CA GLY A 437 -7.35 9.73 -7.38
C GLY A 437 -8.85 9.91 -7.11
N ARG A 438 -9.68 8.90 -7.41
CA ARG A 438 -11.12 8.88 -7.09
C ARG A 438 -11.49 7.55 -6.47
N ALA A 439 -12.06 7.61 -5.26
CA ALA A 439 -12.42 6.45 -4.47
C ALA A 439 -13.32 5.46 -5.24
N ALA A 440 -12.95 4.21 -5.20
CA ALA A 440 -13.81 3.12 -5.64
C ALA A 440 -14.89 2.84 -4.57
N VAL A 441 -16.06 2.35 -4.99
CA VAL A 441 -17.19 2.09 -4.10
C VAL A 441 -17.58 0.63 -4.18
N MET A 442 -17.50 -0.07 -3.05
CA MET A 442 -17.96 -1.45 -2.87
C MET A 442 -19.26 -1.45 -2.07
N ASN A 443 -20.29 -2.12 -2.57
CA ASN A 443 -21.55 -2.30 -1.87
C ASN A 443 -21.79 -3.79 -1.63
N MET A 444 -21.99 -4.16 -0.37
CA MET A 444 -22.31 -5.52 0.07
C MET A 444 -23.69 -5.51 0.72
N GLY A 445 -24.57 -6.44 0.33
CA GLY A 445 -25.95 -6.46 0.79
C GLY A 445 -26.45 -7.86 1.16
N LEU A 446 -27.73 -7.94 1.48
CA LEU A 446 -28.40 -9.21 1.80
C LEU A 446 -28.86 -9.95 0.54
N VAL A 447 -28.70 -11.27 0.53
CA VAL A 447 -29.36 -12.16 -0.42
C VAL A 447 -30.81 -12.34 0.00
N ARG A 448 -31.77 -11.95 -0.86
CA ARG A 448 -33.21 -11.96 -0.52
C ARG A 448 -33.75 -13.35 -0.16
N SER A 449 -33.27 -14.40 -0.83
CA SER A 449 -33.75 -15.77 -0.66
C SER A 449 -33.30 -16.41 0.65
N THR A 450 -32.11 -16.07 1.14
CA THR A 450 -31.48 -16.70 2.31
C THR A 450 -31.42 -15.79 3.53
N GLY A 451 -31.48 -14.48 3.34
CA GLY A 451 -31.23 -13.49 4.39
C GLY A 451 -29.75 -13.42 4.81
N ARG A 452 -28.85 -14.13 4.14
CA ARG A 452 -27.41 -14.10 4.44
C ARG A 452 -26.76 -12.86 3.84
N HIS A 453 -25.81 -12.29 4.56
CA HIS A 453 -25.11 -11.07 4.13
C HIS A 453 -23.84 -11.41 3.35
N THR A 454 -23.66 -10.83 2.16
CA THR A 454 -22.52 -11.08 1.28
C THR A 454 -21.16 -10.73 1.91
N ALA A 455 -21.12 -9.76 2.86
CA ALA A 455 -19.93 -9.42 3.61
C ALA A 455 -19.32 -10.58 4.42
N LEU A 456 -20.11 -11.60 4.75
CA LEU A 456 -19.65 -12.80 5.46
C LEU A 456 -19.26 -13.96 4.52
N ASP A 457 -19.40 -13.78 3.22
CA ASP A 457 -18.92 -14.73 2.22
C ASP A 457 -17.66 -14.18 1.54
N GLY A 458 -16.50 -14.71 1.94
CA GLY A 458 -15.21 -14.24 1.44
C GLY A 458 -15.07 -14.40 -0.08
N ASP A 459 -15.75 -15.37 -0.73
CA ASP A 459 -15.73 -15.48 -2.19
C ASP A 459 -16.31 -14.22 -2.83
N VAL A 460 -17.44 -13.72 -2.28
CA VAL A 460 -18.12 -12.53 -2.82
C VAL A 460 -17.30 -11.27 -2.57
N VAL A 461 -16.72 -11.09 -1.36
CA VAL A 461 -15.91 -9.90 -1.08
C VAL A 461 -14.65 -9.84 -1.94
N VAL A 462 -13.97 -10.97 -2.13
CA VAL A 462 -12.80 -11.07 -3.02
C VAL A 462 -13.21 -10.77 -4.46
N HIS A 463 -14.33 -11.35 -4.93
CA HIS A 463 -14.86 -11.12 -6.28
C HIS A 463 -15.05 -9.61 -6.55
N GLU A 464 -15.72 -8.91 -5.66
CA GLU A 464 -15.99 -7.48 -5.82
C GLU A 464 -14.70 -6.65 -5.80
N PHE A 465 -13.76 -6.95 -4.90
CA PHE A 465 -12.49 -6.21 -4.86
C PHE A 465 -11.69 -6.37 -6.15
N VAL A 466 -11.69 -7.57 -6.75
CA VAL A 466 -10.96 -7.86 -7.99
C VAL A 466 -11.55 -7.12 -9.20
N HIS A 467 -12.85 -6.80 -9.20
CA HIS A 467 -13.38 -5.86 -10.20
C HIS A 467 -12.65 -4.50 -10.12
N GLY A 468 -12.36 -4.01 -8.91
CA GLY A 468 -11.55 -2.81 -8.72
C GLY A 468 -10.17 -2.93 -9.36
N VAL A 469 -9.47 -4.02 -9.05
CA VAL A 469 -8.10 -4.29 -9.55
C VAL A 469 -8.09 -4.41 -11.08
N SER A 470 -8.97 -5.23 -11.65
CA SER A 470 -9.01 -5.48 -13.10
C SER A 470 -9.38 -4.22 -13.90
N ASN A 471 -10.34 -3.42 -13.41
CA ASN A 471 -10.71 -2.16 -14.04
C ASN A 471 -9.56 -1.13 -14.00
N ARG A 472 -8.81 -1.03 -12.87
CA ARG A 472 -7.66 -0.12 -12.76
C ARG A 472 -6.51 -0.56 -13.66
N LEU A 473 -6.16 -1.84 -13.67
CA LEU A 473 -5.00 -2.33 -14.44
C LEU A 473 -5.25 -2.30 -15.95
N VAL A 474 -6.43 -2.70 -16.43
CA VAL A 474 -6.75 -2.70 -17.86
C VAL A 474 -7.04 -1.30 -18.38
N GLY A 475 -7.72 -0.45 -17.61
CA GLY A 475 -8.00 0.95 -17.99
C GLY A 475 -6.79 1.87 -17.87
N GLY A 476 -5.88 1.55 -16.94
CA GLY A 476 -4.78 2.42 -16.53
C GLY A 476 -5.25 3.53 -15.58
N LEU A 477 -4.32 4.40 -15.18
CA LEU A 477 -4.56 5.42 -14.15
C LEU A 477 -5.73 6.38 -14.47
N HIS A 478 -5.95 6.68 -15.75
CA HIS A 478 -6.89 7.72 -16.16
C HIS A 478 -8.26 7.18 -16.61
N ASP A 479 -8.44 5.87 -16.71
CA ASP A 479 -9.64 5.27 -17.29
C ASP A 479 -9.97 3.89 -16.68
N ALA A 480 -10.85 3.87 -15.69
CA ALA A 480 -11.36 2.64 -15.10
C ALA A 480 -12.44 1.92 -15.94
N GLU A 481 -12.64 2.35 -17.19
CA GLU A 481 -13.67 1.80 -18.09
C GLU A 481 -13.09 0.93 -19.21
N GLY A 482 -11.89 0.39 -18.98
CA GLY A 482 -11.18 -0.47 -19.93
C GLY A 482 -11.87 -1.81 -20.24
N LEU A 483 -12.90 -2.20 -19.48
CA LEU A 483 -13.66 -3.44 -19.64
C LEU A 483 -15.14 -3.20 -20.02
N ARG A 484 -15.43 -2.39 -21.03
CA ARG A 484 -16.81 -2.04 -21.45
C ARG A 484 -17.43 -3.02 -22.43
N GLU A 485 -16.63 -3.60 -23.33
CA GLU A 485 -17.11 -4.54 -24.34
C GLU A 485 -17.54 -5.87 -23.69
N ARG A 486 -18.40 -6.65 -24.38
CA ARG A 486 -19.05 -7.81 -23.77
C ARG A 486 -18.08 -8.89 -23.32
N GLN A 487 -17.07 -9.24 -24.13
CA GLN A 487 -16.03 -10.19 -23.72
C GLN A 487 -15.18 -9.62 -22.59
N SER A 488 -14.84 -8.33 -22.65
CA SER A 488 -14.03 -7.66 -21.64
C SER A 488 -14.73 -7.66 -20.28
N ARG A 489 -16.03 -7.32 -20.23
CA ARG A 489 -16.84 -7.39 -19.01
C ARG A 489 -16.93 -8.81 -18.48
N ALA A 490 -17.11 -9.80 -19.36
CA ALA A 490 -17.16 -11.21 -18.97
C ALA A 490 -15.82 -11.67 -18.36
N MET A 491 -14.68 -11.23 -18.91
CA MET A 491 -13.38 -11.53 -18.30
C MET A 491 -13.22 -10.84 -16.93
N GLY A 492 -13.80 -9.66 -16.72
CA GLY A 492 -13.87 -9.03 -15.38
C GLY A 492 -14.49 -9.97 -14.35
N GLU A 493 -15.62 -10.61 -14.69
CA GLU A 493 -16.27 -11.66 -13.86
C GLU A 493 -15.36 -12.87 -13.65
N GLY A 494 -14.72 -13.34 -14.74
CA GLY A 494 -13.86 -14.52 -14.69
C GLY A 494 -12.58 -14.32 -13.88
N TRP A 495 -11.94 -13.15 -13.95
CA TRP A 495 -10.80 -12.80 -13.08
C TRP A 495 -11.22 -12.71 -11.62
N SER A 496 -12.40 -12.15 -11.34
CA SER A 496 -12.94 -12.02 -9.99
C SER A 496 -13.16 -13.39 -9.35
N ASP A 497 -13.82 -14.32 -10.05
CA ASP A 497 -14.00 -15.71 -9.57
C ASP A 497 -12.67 -16.46 -9.43
N PHE A 498 -11.74 -16.25 -10.37
CA PHE A 498 -10.42 -16.87 -10.32
C PHE A 498 -9.65 -16.51 -9.04
N PHE A 499 -9.56 -15.24 -8.69
CA PHE A 499 -8.90 -14.84 -7.45
C PHE A 499 -9.70 -15.25 -6.21
N ALA A 500 -11.04 -15.21 -6.23
CA ALA A 500 -11.88 -15.68 -5.14
C ALA A 500 -11.59 -17.15 -4.78
N LEU A 501 -11.37 -18.00 -5.77
CA LEU A 501 -11.03 -19.41 -5.56
C LEU A 501 -9.54 -19.62 -5.24
N THR A 502 -8.64 -19.01 -6.00
CA THR A 502 -7.22 -19.32 -5.91
C THR A 502 -6.54 -18.77 -4.66
N THR A 503 -6.96 -17.64 -4.11
CA THR A 503 -6.46 -17.13 -2.83
C THR A 503 -6.67 -18.08 -1.68
N ARG A 504 -7.65 -18.99 -1.80
CA ARG A 504 -7.92 -20.07 -0.83
C ARG A 504 -7.25 -21.37 -1.22
N ASN A 505 -7.37 -21.77 -2.49
CA ASN A 505 -6.90 -23.06 -2.99
C ASN A 505 -5.39 -23.24 -2.87
N CYS A 506 -4.63 -22.16 -2.77
CA CYS A 506 -3.18 -22.23 -2.55
C CYS A 506 -2.81 -23.09 -1.34
N SER A 507 -3.55 -22.95 -0.23
CA SER A 507 -3.29 -23.66 1.03
C SER A 507 -4.36 -24.69 1.41
N GLN A 508 -5.38 -24.92 0.56
CA GLN A 508 -6.52 -25.78 0.86
C GLN A 508 -6.54 -27.04 -0.01
N GLU A 509 -6.92 -28.16 0.61
CA GLU A 509 -7.29 -29.42 -0.05
C GLU A 509 -8.58 -29.99 0.58
N PRO A 510 -9.51 -30.52 -0.19
CA PRO A 510 -9.54 -30.53 -1.65
C PRO A 510 -9.73 -29.14 -2.25
N GLU A 511 -9.38 -29.00 -3.54
CA GLU A 511 -9.58 -27.77 -4.30
C GLU A 511 -11.06 -27.34 -4.28
N ARG A 512 -11.30 -26.06 -3.95
CA ARG A 512 -12.62 -25.46 -4.04
C ARG A 512 -12.92 -25.07 -5.49
N VAL A 513 -14.07 -25.48 -5.98
CA VAL A 513 -14.48 -25.29 -7.38
C VAL A 513 -15.83 -24.57 -7.52
N VAL A 514 -16.38 -24.06 -6.42
CA VAL A 514 -17.65 -23.33 -6.39
C VAL A 514 -17.48 -21.99 -5.69
N VAL A 515 -18.17 -20.96 -6.16
CA VAL A 515 -18.16 -19.59 -5.62
C VAL A 515 -19.51 -19.31 -4.96
N GLY A 516 -19.51 -18.69 -3.78
CA GLY A 516 -20.70 -18.15 -3.12
C GLY A 516 -21.77 -19.18 -2.74
N ASN A 517 -21.40 -20.44 -2.55
CA ASN A 517 -22.34 -21.51 -2.20
C ASN A 517 -23.04 -21.28 -0.86
N TRP A 518 -22.32 -20.67 0.10
CA TRP A 518 -22.90 -20.37 1.41
C TRP A 518 -23.95 -19.25 1.31
N VAL A 519 -23.64 -18.16 0.62
CA VAL A 519 -24.52 -16.98 0.63
C VAL A 519 -25.87 -17.24 -0.03
N ILE A 520 -25.96 -18.15 -1.02
CA ILE A 520 -27.20 -18.54 -1.67
C ILE A 520 -27.83 -19.82 -1.12
N ASP A 521 -27.16 -20.51 -0.18
CA ASP A 521 -27.55 -21.80 0.39
C ASP A 521 -27.72 -22.91 -0.65
N ASP A 522 -26.81 -22.96 -1.63
CA ASP A 522 -26.77 -23.94 -2.69
C ASP A 522 -25.35 -24.52 -2.82
N PRO A 523 -25.17 -25.86 -2.68
CA PRO A 523 -23.84 -26.46 -2.83
C PRO A 523 -23.23 -26.29 -4.22
N GLY A 524 -24.03 -26.03 -5.25
CA GLY A 524 -23.58 -25.73 -6.62
C GLY A 524 -23.00 -24.31 -6.78
N GLY A 525 -23.22 -23.44 -5.82
CA GLY A 525 -22.78 -22.04 -5.87
C GLY A 525 -23.58 -21.16 -6.83
N ILE A 526 -23.08 -19.97 -7.09
CA ILE A 526 -23.77 -18.93 -7.89
C ILE A 526 -23.55 -19.08 -9.40
N ARG A 527 -22.82 -20.09 -9.84
CA ARG A 527 -22.46 -20.29 -11.26
C ARG A 527 -23.20 -21.50 -11.85
N GLN A 528 -23.20 -21.58 -13.18
CA GLN A 528 -23.93 -22.66 -13.87
C GLN A 528 -23.37 -24.05 -13.57
N ARG A 529 -22.05 -24.13 -13.40
CA ARG A 529 -21.35 -25.40 -13.11
C ARG A 529 -20.15 -25.16 -12.19
N PRO A 530 -19.74 -26.15 -11.39
CA PRO A 530 -18.48 -26.13 -10.68
C PRO A 530 -17.28 -25.98 -11.63
N TYR A 531 -16.27 -25.27 -11.18
CA TYR A 531 -15.02 -25.02 -11.93
C TYR A 531 -14.01 -26.18 -11.85
N ASP A 532 -14.48 -27.39 -11.87
CA ASP A 532 -13.63 -28.59 -11.88
C ASP A 532 -12.99 -28.86 -13.26
N ALA A 533 -12.18 -29.91 -13.36
CA ALA A 533 -11.49 -30.27 -14.60
C ALA A 533 -12.42 -30.66 -15.75
N SER A 534 -13.70 -30.94 -15.47
CA SER A 534 -14.73 -31.34 -16.44
C SER A 534 -15.60 -30.17 -16.90
N TYR A 535 -15.30 -28.94 -16.51
CA TYR A 535 -16.08 -27.75 -16.89
C TYR A 535 -16.39 -27.74 -18.40
N PRO A 536 -17.67 -27.69 -18.81
CA PRO A 536 -18.08 -28.05 -20.18
C PRO A 536 -17.96 -26.87 -21.18
N GLY A 537 -17.98 -25.62 -20.73
CA GLY A 537 -18.02 -24.45 -21.61
C GLY A 537 -16.68 -24.12 -22.25
N GLY A 538 -16.70 -23.55 -23.45
CA GLY A 538 -15.51 -23.11 -24.16
C GLY A 538 -15.72 -21.83 -24.98
N PHE A 539 -14.63 -21.27 -25.50
CA PHE A 539 -14.62 -20.02 -26.28
C PHE A 539 -15.58 -20.04 -27.50
N GLY A 540 -15.77 -21.22 -28.11
CA GLY A 540 -16.72 -21.41 -29.22
C GLY A 540 -18.18 -21.38 -28.82
N ASP A 541 -18.50 -21.37 -27.53
CA ASP A 541 -19.87 -21.35 -27.01
C ASP A 541 -20.33 -19.92 -26.66
N ILE A 542 -19.43 -18.96 -26.68
CA ILE A 542 -19.74 -17.55 -26.43
C ILE A 542 -20.84 -17.07 -27.39
N GLY A 543 -21.91 -16.53 -26.81
CA GLY A 543 -23.07 -16.02 -27.53
C GLY A 543 -24.16 -17.06 -27.82
N LYS A 544 -23.96 -18.34 -27.45
CA LYS A 544 -24.96 -19.39 -27.56
C LYS A 544 -25.80 -19.51 -26.30
N GLY A 545 -27.09 -19.78 -26.47
CA GLY A 545 -28.06 -19.90 -25.39
C GLY A 545 -28.60 -21.31 -25.18
N PRO A 546 -29.58 -21.46 -24.27
CA PRO A 546 -30.29 -22.71 -24.04
C PRO A 546 -30.90 -23.24 -25.34
N GLY A 547 -30.77 -24.55 -25.58
CA GLY A 547 -31.21 -25.23 -26.81
C GLY A 547 -30.19 -25.25 -27.94
N GLU A 548 -29.12 -24.43 -27.89
CA GLU A 548 -27.97 -24.52 -28.79
C GLU A 548 -26.81 -25.30 -28.15
N LEU A 549 -26.84 -25.43 -26.83
CA LEU A 549 -25.84 -26.12 -26.02
C LEU A 549 -26.48 -27.30 -25.25
N ALA A 550 -25.66 -28.26 -24.85
CA ALA A 550 -26.10 -29.32 -23.95
C ALA A 550 -26.38 -28.76 -22.53
N ASP A 551 -27.21 -29.46 -21.77
CA ASP A 551 -27.47 -29.22 -20.35
C ASP A 551 -28.01 -27.81 -20.01
N ASP A 552 -28.75 -27.18 -20.93
CA ASP A 552 -29.36 -25.86 -20.79
C ASP A 552 -28.37 -24.72 -20.42
N LEU A 553 -27.09 -24.88 -20.80
CA LEU A 553 -26.07 -23.84 -20.61
C LEU A 553 -26.40 -22.58 -21.40
N ASP A 554 -26.08 -21.43 -20.82
CA ASP A 554 -26.38 -20.12 -21.40
C ASP A 554 -25.14 -19.19 -21.37
N TYR A 555 -24.43 -19.08 -22.47
CA TYR A 555 -23.30 -18.15 -22.62
C TYR A 555 -23.69 -16.87 -23.39
N THR A 556 -24.93 -16.45 -23.27
CA THR A 556 -25.40 -15.13 -23.74
C THR A 556 -25.25 -14.05 -22.69
N LYS A 557 -25.01 -14.43 -21.41
CA LYS A 557 -24.89 -13.54 -20.25
C LYS A 557 -23.42 -13.32 -19.88
N ILE A 558 -23.10 -12.13 -19.41
CA ILE A 558 -21.73 -11.71 -19.09
C ILE A 558 -21.11 -12.62 -18.00
N HIS A 559 -21.81 -12.86 -16.89
CA HIS A 559 -21.32 -13.72 -15.82
C HIS A 559 -21.03 -15.13 -16.30
N ASN A 560 -21.95 -15.71 -17.08
CA ASN A 560 -21.81 -17.07 -17.59
C ASN A 560 -20.66 -17.22 -18.61
N VAL A 561 -20.43 -16.18 -19.43
CA VAL A 561 -19.26 -16.15 -20.32
C VAL A 561 -17.97 -15.99 -19.51
N GLY A 562 -18.00 -15.24 -18.40
CA GLY A 562 -16.89 -15.12 -17.45
C GLY A 562 -16.46 -16.44 -16.83
N GLU A 563 -17.40 -17.37 -16.66
CA GLU A 563 -17.10 -18.73 -16.17
C GLU A 563 -16.10 -19.47 -17.07
N ILE A 564 -16.17 -19.29 -18.38
CA ILE A 564 -15.20 -19.88 -19.34
C ILE A 564 -13.79 -19.35 -19.07
N TRP A 565 -13.67 -18.06 -18.78
CA TRP A 565 -12.38 -17.43 -18.47
C TRP A 565 -11.80 -17.92 -17.16
N CYS A 566 -12.62 -17.97 -16.10
CA CYS A 566 -12.22 -18.51 -14.80
C CYS A 566 -11.78 -19.98 -14.91
N ALA A 567 -12.58 -20.83 -15.56
CA ALA A 567 -12.26 -22.24 -15.76
C ALA A 567 -10.94 -22.43 -16.51
N THR A 568 -10.67 -21.59 -17.50
CA THR A 568 -9.39 -21.60 -18.26
C THR A 568 -8.20 -21.27 -17.36
N LEU A 569 -8.30 -20.22 -16.54
CA LEU A 569 -7.21 -19.82 -15.65
C LEU A 569 -6.98 -20.84 -14.51
N LEU A 570 -8.03 -21.49 -14.01
CA LEU A 570 -7.90 -22.58 -13.05
C LEU A 570 -7.24 -23.81 -13.65
N GLU A 571 -7.61 -24.19 -14.87
CA GLU A 571 -6.92 -25.26 -15.60
C GLU A 571 -5.44 -24.92 -15.83
N MET A 572 -5.14 -23.67 -16.18
CA MET A 572 -3.76 -23.19 -16.31
C MET A 572 -3.00 -23.36 -15.00
N THR A 573 -3.60 -23.00 -13.86
CA THR A 573 -3.00 -23.16 -12.54
C THR A 573 -2.72 -24.63 -12.23
N ARG A 574 -3.67 -25.54 -12.49
CA ARG A 574 -3.52 -26.99 -12.29
C ARG A 574 -2.38 -27.57 -13.14
N ARG A 575 -2.30 -27.18 -14.41
CA ARG A 575 -1.24 -27.65 -15.32
C ARG A 575 0.14 -27.08 -14.95
N ILE A 576 0.21 -25.81 -14.55
CA ILE A 576 1.45 -25.20 -14.06
C ILE A 576 1.88 -25.90 -12.77
N THR A 577 0.95 -26.24 -11.87
CA THR A 577 1.23 -27.04 -10.66
C THR A 577 1.85 -28.39 -11.01
N ALA A 578 1.28 -29.09 -11.99
CA ALA A 578 1.83 -30.35 -12.46
C ALA A 578 3.21 -30.20 -13.11
N ALA A 579 3.44 -29.11 -13.86
CA ALA A 579 4.70 -28.83 -14.53
C ALA A 579 5.84 -28.47 -13.55
N LEU A 580 5.54 -27.71 -12.50
CA LEU A 580 6.54 -27.28 -11.51
C LEU A 580 6.71 -28.28 -10.35
N GLY A 581 5.70 -29.13 -10.08
CA GLY A 581 5.70 -30.07 -8.95
C GLY A 581 5.63 -29.40 -7.57
N ASP A 582 5.36 -28.10 -7.53
CA ASP A 582 5.25 -27.29 -6.33
C ASP A 582 3.99 -26.41 -6.44
N LYS A 583 2.98 -26.72 -5.62
CA LYS A 583 1.68 -26.07 -5.66
C LYS A 583 1.76 -24.58 -5.32
N GLU A 584 2.41 -24.23 -4.21
CA GLU A 584 2.47 -22.84 -3.77
C GLU A 584 3.20 -21.96 -4.78
N ARG A 585 4.34 -22.45 -5.27
CA ARG A 585 5.11 -21.75 -6.30
C ARG A 585 4.30 -21.61 -7.60
N ALA A 586 3.55 -22.63 -8.01
CA ALA A 586 2.69 -22.57 -9.19
C ALA A 586 1.60 -21.50 -9.08
N TYR A 587 0.98 -21.38 -7.91
CA TYR A 587 0.00 -20.34 -7.64
C TYR A 587 0.64 -18.95 -7.71
N ARG A 588 1.82 -18.75 -7.10
CA ARG A 588 2.57 -17.47 -7.17
C ARG A 588 2.91 -17.09 -8.61
N VAL A 589 3.42 -18.04 -9.40
CA VAL A 589 3.70 -17.83 -10.84
C VAL A 589 2.44 -17.47 -11.60
N THR A 590 1.33 -18.18 -11.36
CA THR A 590 0.07 -17.91 -12.06
C THR A 590 -0.52 -16.56 -11.67
N TRP A 591 -0.57 -16.21 -10.38
CA TRP A 591 -1.04 -14.90 -9.93
C TRP A 591 -0.21 -13.77 -10.53
N GLN A 592 1.12 -13.89 -10.52
CA GLN A 592 2.00 -12.88 -11.11
C GLN A 592 1.72 -12.73 -12.60
N ALA A 593 1.62 -13.85 -13.33
CA ALA A 593 1.34 -13.81 -14.77
C ALA A 593 -0.03 -13.21 -15.09
N VAL A 594 -1.05 -13.46 -14.25
CA VAL A 594 -2.39 -12.88 -14.45
C VAL A 594 -2.40 -11.39 -14.13
N VAL A 595 -1.77 -10.94 -13.03
CA VAL A 595 -1.70 -9.52 -12.67
C VAL A 595 -0.86 -8.74 -13.67
N ASP A 596 0.28 -9.25 -14.11
CA ASP A 596 1.09 -8.60 -15.15
C ASP A 596 0.39 -8.65 -16.52
N GLY A 597 -0.33 -9.75 -16.79
CA GLY A 597 -1.20 -9.86 -17.95
C GLY A 597 -2.28 -8.78 -17.99
N LEU A 598 -2.91 -8.45 -16.84
CA LEU A 598 -3.87 -7.34 -16.73
C LEU A 598 -3.23 -5.99 -17.08
N LYS A 599 -2.00 -5.73 -16.61
CA LYS A 599 -1.24 -4.50 -16.94
C LYS A 599 -0.91 -4.40 -18.44
N LEU A 600 -0.65 -5.55 -19.08
CA LEU A 600 -0.33 -5.63 -20.51
C LEU A 600 -1.57 -5.66 -21.42
N THR A 601 -2.76 -5.91 -20.85
CA THR A 601 -4.00 -6.04 -21.58
C THR A 601 -4.51 -4.66 -22.03
N PRO A 602 -4.71 -4.43 -23.35
CA PRO A 602 -5.23 -3.18 -23.84
C PRO A 602 -6.72 -3.00 -23.48
N LYS A 603 -7.19 -1.77 -23.56
CA LYS A 603 -8.60 -1.42 -23.34
C LYS A 603 -9.55 -2.22 -24.25
N ASN A 604 -10.66 -2.69 -23.69
CA ASN A 604 -11.69 -3.49 -24.36
C ASN A 604 -11.13 -4.75 -25.05
N PRO A 605 -10.41 -5.61 -24.32
CA PRO A 605 -9.80 -6.79 -24.90
C PRO A 605 -10.82 -7.85 -25.27
N SER A 606 -10.51 -8.64 -26.30
CA SER A 606 -11.11 -9.96 -26.48
C SER A 606 -10.43 -10.99 -25.56
N PHE A 607 -11.01 -12.17 -25.39
CA PHE A 607 -10.38 -13.29 -24.66
C PHE A 607 -9.01 -13.63 -25.22
N LEU A 608 -8.85 -13.57 -26.57
CA LEU A 608 -7.58 -13.88 -27.22
C LEU A 608 -6.53 -12.80 -26.94
N THR A 609 -6.94 -11.52 -26.90
CA THR A 609 -6.02 -10.43 -26.56
C THR A 609 -5.53 -10.54 -25.13
N ALA A 610 -6.40 -10.87 -24.18
CA ALA A 610 -6.04 -11.07 -22.79
C ALA A 610 -5.19 -12.35 -22.58
N ARG A 611 -5.48 -13.44 -23.33
CA ARG A 611 -4.63 -14.63 -23.40
C ARG A 611 -3.19 -14.26 -23.78
N ASP A 612 -3.03 -13.53 -24.87
CA ASP A 612 -1.72 -13.14 -25.40
C ASP A 612 -0.96 -12.26 -24.40
N ALA A 613 -1.66 -11.40 -23.64
CA ALA A 613 -1.08 -10.60 -22.57
C ALA A 613 -0.54 -11.48 -21.42
N ILE A 614 -1.30 -12.49 -20.99
CA ILE A 614 -0.85 -13.45 -19.95
C ILE A 614 0.35 -14.28 -20.43
N LEU A 615 0.34 -14.75 -21.69
CA LEU A 615 1.48 -15.49 -22.24
C LEU A 615 2.74 -14.63 -22.32
N ARG A 616 2.59 -13.36 -22.69
CA ARG A 616 3.70 -12.39 -22.65
C ARG A 616 4.20 -12.17 -21.22
N ALA A 617 3.30 -12.02 -20.24
CA ALA A 617 3.67 -11.89 -18.84
C ALA A 617 4.46 -13.11 -18.33
N LEU A 618 4.04 -14.34 -18.69
CA LEU A 618 4.81 -15.55 -18.38
C LEU A 618 6.22 -15.54 -18.97
N ARG A 619 6.38 -14.98 -20.18
CA ARG A 619 7.71 -14.85 -20.80
C ARG A 619 8.64 -13.94 -19.98
N GLU A 620 8.13 -12.86 -19.43
CA GLU A 620 8.92 -11.92 -18.62
C GLU A 620 9.35 -12.51 -17.26
N LEU A 621 8.74 -13.62 -16.81
CA LEU A 621 9.18 -14.37 -15.62
C LEU A 621 10.39 -15.28 -15.90
N ARG A 622 10.77 -15.47 -17.16
CA ARG A 622 11.92 -16.26 -17.60
C ARG A 622 13.23 -15.61 -17.12
N GLY A 623 14.09 -16.39 -16.50
CA GLY A 623 15.37 -15.94 -15.97
C GLY A 623 15.32 -15.22 -14.63
N SER A 624 14.11 -14.81 -14.18
CA SER A 624 13.90 -14.21 -12.85
C SER A 624 13.23 -15.17 -11.88
N ARG A 625 12.02 -15.62 -12.19
CA ARG A 625 11.24 -16.56 -11.36
C ARG A 625 11.19 -17.98 -11.91
N LEU A 626 11.45 -18.14 -13.20
CA LEU A 626 11.45 -19.43 -13.91
C LEU A 626 12.80 -19.63 -14.61
N SER A 627 13.43 -20.76 -14.40
CA SER A 627 14.54 -21.21 -15.25
C SER A 627 14.06 -21.44 -16.68
N GLU A 628 14.98 -21.55 -17.64
CA GLU A 628 14.66 -21.79 -19.05
C GLU A 628 13.79 -23.05 -19.23
N ALA A 629 14.14 -24.15 -18.57
CA ALA A 629 13.40 -25.40 -18.66
C ALA A 629 12.01 -25.30 -18.05
N GLU A 630 11.88 -24.63 -16.91
CA GLU A 630 10.58 -24.40 -16.26
C GLU A 630 9.70 -23.49 -17.10
N TYR A 631 10.27 -22.41 -17.67
CA TYR A 631 9.52 -21.52 -18.57
C TYR A 631 8.94 -22.30 -19.76
N VAL A 632 9.71 -23.16 -20.40
CA VAL A 632 9.22 -23.98 -21.52
C VAL A 632 8.04 -24.86 -21.08
N ALA A 633 8.15 -25.50 -19.91
CA ALA A 633 7.08 -26.37 -19.38
C ALA A 633 5.83 -25.56 -18.98
N VAL A 634 6.02 -24.42 -18.30
CA VAL A 634 4.93 -23.52 -17.87
C VAL A 634 4.22 -22.90 -19.08
N ARG A 635 4.98 -22.44 -20.08
CA ARG A 635 4.43 -21.94 -21.34
C ARG A 635 3.58 -22.97 -22.08
N GLN A 636 4.08 -24.20 -22.16
CA GLN A 636 3.34 -25.30 -22.76
C GLN A 636 2.04 -25.58 -21.98
N ALA A 637 2.09 -25.62 -20.66
CA ALA A 637 0.94 -25.83 -19.78
C ALA A 637 -0.12 -24.72 -19.98
N ALA A 638 0.31 -23.46 -20.11
CA ALA A 638 -0.58 -22.34 -20.38
C ALA A 638 -1.27 -22.46 -21.75
N TRP A 639 -0.52 -22.73 -22.82
CA TRP A 639 -1.08 -22.93 -24.15
C TRP A 639 -2.04 -24.12 -24.22
N GLU A 640 -1.72 -25.25 -23.57
CA GLU A 640 -2.61 -26.40 -23.49
C GLU A 640 -3.92 -26.07 -22.77
N SER A 641 -3.87 -25.21 -21.75
CA SER A 641 -5.08 -24.76 -21.04
C SER A 641 -5.96 -23.89 -21.92
N PHE A 642 -5.38 -22.90 -22.60
CA PHE A 642 -6.12 -22.09 -23.56
C PHE A 642 -6.67 -22.92 -24.72
N ALA A 643 -5.90 -23.85 -25.26
CA ALA A 643 -6.34 -24.74 -26.35
C ALA A 643 -7.48 -25.67 -25.91
N LYS A 644 -7.44 -26.20 -24.67
CA LYS A 644 -8.53 -27.02 -24.09
C LYS A 644 -9.86 -26.27 -24.12
N PHE A 645 -9.87 -24.98 -23.82
CA PHE A 645 -11.08 -24.15 -23.83
C PHE A 645 -11.33 -23.45 -25.17
N GLY A 646 -10.72 -23.90 -26.24
CA GLY A 646 -10.96 -23.38 -27.60
C GLY A 646 -10.27 -22.06 -27.91
N MET A 647 -9.29 -21.65 -27.10
CA MET A 647 -8.47 -20.46 -27.30
C MET A 647 -7.06 -20.81 -27.78
N GLY A 648 -6.89 -21.85 -28.58
CA GLY A 648 -5.61 -22.23 -29.18
C GLY A 648 -5.10 -21.19 -30.18
N PHE A 649 -3.97 -21.48 -30.80
CA PHE A 649 -3.26 -20.58 -31.71
C PHE A 649 -4.10 -20.18 -32.94
N ASP A 650 -4.99 -21.04 -33.40
CA ASP A 650 -5.89 -20.83 -34.55
C ASP A 650 -7.28 -20.30 -34.16
N ALA A 651 -7.52 -19.97 -32.90
CA ALA A 651 -8.75 -19.33 -32.48
C ALA A 651 -8.87 -17.93 -33.08
N PHE A 652 -10.10 -17.48 -33.29
CA PHE A 652 -10.37 -16.18 -33.92
C PHE A 652 -11.50 -15.42 -33.22
N SER A 653 -11.26 -14.13 -32.96
CA SER A 653 -12.26 -13.16 -32.49
C SER A 653 -12.10 -11.87 -33.26
N PRO A 654 -13.11 -11.44 -34.02
CA PRO A 654 -12.99 -10.21 -34.80
C PRO A 654 -13.00 -8.94 -33.94
N THR A 655 -13.69 -9.00 -32.80
CA THR A 655 -13.85 -7.90 -31.84
C THR A 655 -14.01 -8.46 -30.43
N ALA A 656 -14.16 -7.61 -29.43
CA ALA A 656 -14.51 -7.99 -28.07
C ALA A 656 -16.05 -8.20 -27.85
N SER A 657 -16.85 -8.31 -28.92
CA SER A 657 -18.24 -8.69 -28.85
C SER A 657 -18.40 -10.22 -28.67
N PHE A 658 -19.62 -10.69 -28.42
CA PHE A 658 -19.91 -12.13 -28.39
C PHE A 658 -20.09 -12.75 -29.79
N SER A 659 -20.11 -11.94 -30.84
CA SER A 659 -20.34 -12.40 -32.20
C SER A 659 -19.04 -12.77 -32.92
N GLY A 660 -19.06 -13.87 -33.68
CA GLY A 660 -17.97 -14.24 -34.56
C GLY A 660 -16.80 -14.95 -33.87
N CYS A 661 -16.95 -15.35 -32.60
CA CYS A 661 -15.97 -16.17 -31.90
C CYS A 661 -15.88 -17.56 -32.55
N ARG A 662 -14.68 -17.97 -32.92
CA ARG A 662 -14.39 -19.29 -33.48
C ARG A 662 -13.31 -19.95 -32.65
N ALA A 663 -13.66 -21.10 -32.06
CA ALA A 663 -12.71 -21.90 -31.30
C ALA A 663 -11.58 -22.42 -32.18
N GLY A 664 -10.39 -22.49 -31.61
CA GLY A 664 -9.21 -23.15 -32.14
C GLY A 664 -8.52 -23.95 -31.04
N THR A 665 -7.92 -25.07 -31.40
CA THR A 665 -7.29 -25.99 -30.44
C THR A 665 -5.83 -26.29 -30.79
N ARG A 666 -5.29 -25.66 -31.82
CA ARG A 666 -3.89 -25.89 -32.22
C ARG A 666 -2.93 -25.21 -31.27
N MET A 667 -1.84 -25.89 -31.02
CA MET A 667 -0.69 -25.32 -30.32
C MET A 667 0.07 -24.37 -31.26
N PRO A 668 0.81 -23.39 -30.75
CA PRO A 668 1.65 -22.55 -31.57
C PRO A 668 2.74 -23.38 -32.29
N PRO A 669 3.18 -22.94 -33.50
CA PRO A 669 4.24 -23.64 -34.21
C PRO A 669 5.56 -23.55 -33.43
N PRO A 670 6.49 -24.51 -33.66
CA PRO A 670 7.83 -24.45 -33.07
C PRO A 670 8.52 -23.12 -33.39
N GLY A 671 9.12 -22.49 -32.38
CA GLY A 671 9.81 -21.21 -32.52
C GLY A 671 8.89 -19.99 -32.50
N HIS A 672 7.59 -20.16 -32.27
CA HIS A 672 6.69 -19.03 -32.01
C HIS A 672 7.08 -18.35 -30.69
N GLU A 673 7.27 -17.05 -30.72
CA GLU A 673 7.43 -16.19 -29.53
C GLU A 673 6.09 -15.52 -29.22
N ASP A 674 5.68 -15.55 -27.93
CA ASP A 674 4.43 -14.97 -27.46
C ASP A 674 4.53 -13.45 -27.26
#